data_ec2dcb583742d282f5ccb8bfb3fe3922
#
_entry.id   ec2dcb583742d282f5ccb8bfb3fe3922
#
_cell.length_a   1.000
_cell.length_b   1.000
_cell.length_c   1.000
_cell.angle_alpha   90.00
_cell.angle_beta   90.00
_cell.angle_gamma   90.00
#
_symmetry.space_group_name_H-M   'P 1'
#
loop_
_entity.id
_entity.type
_entity.pdbx_description
1 polymer ?
#
loop_
_entity_poly.entity_id
_entity_poly.type
_entity_poly.pdbx_seq_one_letter_code
_entity_poly.pdbx_strand_id
1 'polypeptide(L)'
;MELLEREHFFNELSGLLGAVAAGNGRLVLVGGEAGIGKTSLVERFADAHKASARVLWGACDALLTPRPLGPLYDIAQQTQGRLLALLEEEAPRAPIFSAVLDEMKSGREPSIAVIEDVHWADEATLDLLKFLGRRISRTNCLLVVTYRDDEVGAEHPLRLVLGDLPSRLVARLGLPPLSEDGVKRLEDRAGRRIQDLYQVTGGNPFFVMEALESRAPGVPVTVRDAVLSRAARLSPAARAVLELVSVVPARTEVWLLDDAIGPDGGALDECVGAGMLRFEGEAVAFRHELARRAVEDSLPSPRRQSLHNLVLNGLVNRGSESLLARIVHHATHGGNRAAVLKYAPVAARQASALAAHRESASHYQAALGHADALPPEQRAGLFECRSYECYLTGQIEEALRARRAALELWQRLGDARRQGENLRWMSRISWGLARKKEAEGYGIEAVTILESLPPGPELAMAFSNRAQLHMLADEHDEAVLWGSRAIELAEKLGATDTLVHALNNVGMAELLAHKEQGRGRLEESLRLALANDLQDHAGRAYTNLASAALRARDYPLALRHFEDGIAYTTQHDLDLYALYMTAWRGRARFEQGDWDGAADDAGFVLSRHRVWPTMKISALAVLGHVGVRRGDPAAAPLLDEARALAAGTGELQRVAPVASARAEAAWLEGDVEAVKREARLVFEMAKRPDDPWIRGEFSFWLWRAGGAPETDETIAAPYALQMRGDWRAAAAAWREIGCPYEEAIALADGDEAARRAALGIFDRLGAGPAAERLRQALRASGVRGIPRGPRASTRENAAGLTNRQLEVLALIADGLSNSEIADRLFISPKTVDHHVGAVLAKLDAGTRAEAASIAIHSGLIKKQ
;
A
#
# COMPACT_ATOMS: atom_id res chain seq x y z
N MET A 1 5.12 -33.54 21.61
CA MET A 1 3.81 -33.46 22.29
C MET A 1 2.72 -33.58 21.23
N GLU A 2 1.69 -34.38 21.44
CA GLU A 2 0.61 -34.51 20.43
C GLU A 2 -0.24 -33.24 20.46
N LEU A 3 -0.45 -32.65 19.30
CA LEU A 3 -1.24 -31.43 19.15
C LEU A 3 -2.72 -31.79 19.19
N LEU A 4 -3.45 -31.33 20.20
CA LEU A 4 -4.89 -31.56 20.32
C LEU A 4 -5.64 -30.59 19.37
N GLU A 5 -6.62 -31.15 18.64
CA GLU A 5 -7.53 -30.40 17.75
C GLU A 5 -6.79 -29.59 16.69
N ARG A 6 -5.62 -30.07 16.23
CA ARG A 6 -4.80 -29.42 15.19
C ARG A 6 -4.55 -30.33 14.00
N GLU A 7 -5.06 -31.57 14.01
CA GLU A 7 -4.85 -32.58 12.95
C GLU A 7 -5.38 -32.09 11.60
N HIS A 8 -6.50 -31.36 11.57
CA HIS A 8 -7.04 -30.82 10.35
C HIS A 8 -6.07 -29.81 9.71
N PHE A 9 -5.56 -28.85 10.47
CA PHE A 9 -4.60 -27.86 10.00
C PHE A 9 -3.27 -28.48 9.58
N PHE A 10 -2.80 -29.48 10.31
CA PHE A 10 -1.61 -30.26 9.95
C PHE A 10 -1.78 -30.96 8.60
N ASN A 11 -2.93 -31.60 8.38
CA ASN A 11 -3.24 -32.30 7.15
C ASN A 11 -3.40 -31.31 5.99
N GLU A 12 -3.96 -30.12 6.21
CA GLU A 12 -4.07 -29.07 5.21
C GLU A 12 -2.69 -28.56 4.78
N LEU A 13 -1.79 -28.26 5.74
CA LEU A 13 -0.40 -27.92 5.47
C LEU A 13 0.32 -29.01 4.66
N SER A 14 0.12 -30.27 5.02
CA SER A 14 0.72 -31.43 4.34
C SER A 14 0.18 -31.59 2.92
N GLY A 15 -1.10 -31.34 2.71
CA GLY A 15 -1.73 -31.33 1.39
C GLY A 15 -1.19 -30.22 0.48
N LEU A 16 -0.98 -29.03 1.05
CA LEU A 16 -0.38 -27.90 0.32
C LEU A 16 1.08 -28.17 -0.05
N LEU A 17 1.87 -28.78 0.85
CA LEU A 17 3.24 -29.18 0.55
C LEU A 17 3.29 -30.22 -0.59
N GLY A 18 2.33 -31.15 -0.63
CA GLY A 18 2.19 -32.07 -1.76
C GLY A 18 1.95 -31.38 -3.10
N ALA A 19 1.14 -30.31 -3.10
CA ALA A 19 0.91 -29.49 -4.31
C ALA A 19 2.17 -28.70 -4.72
N VAL A 20 2.96 -28.23 -3.75
CA VAL A 20 4.23 -27.54 -3.97
C VAL A 20 5.27 -28.44 -4.60
N ALA A 21 5.33 -29.71 -4.21
CA ALA A 21 6.22 -30.70 -4.79
C ALA A 21 5.97 -30.93 -6.30
N ALA A 22 4.79 -30.56 -6.80
CA ALA A 22 4.45 -30.55 -8.24
C ALA A 22 4.87 -29.25 -8.96
N GLY A 23 5.63 -28.36 -8.32
CA GLY A 23 6.15 -27.11 -8.89
C GLY A 23 5.22 -25.91 -8.78
N ASN A 24 4.20 -25.97 -7.90
CA ASN A 24 3.25 -24.87 -7.68
C ASN A 24 3.41 -24.31 -6.26
N GLY A 25 4.36 -23.40 -6.06
CA GLY A 25 4.58 -22.78 -4.76
C GLY A 25 3.33 -22.10 -4.19
N ARG A 26 3.20 -22.11 -2.86
CA ARG A 26 2.06 -21.59 -2.11
C ARG A 26 2.51 -20.76 -0.92
N LEU A 27 1.65 -19.83 -0.51
CA LEU A 27 1.80 -19.05 0.72
C LEU A 27 0.68 -19.46 1.68
N VAL A 28 1.04 -19.68 2.94
CA VAL A 28 0.09 -20.01 4.01
C VAL A 28 0.21 -18.98 5.11
N LEU A 29 -0.91 -18.40 5.49
CA LEU A 29 -1.03 -17.47 6.60
C LEU A 29 -1.65 -18.21 7.79
N VAL A 30 -0.90 -18.35 8.88
CA VAL A 30 -1.36 -18.99 10.12
C VAL A 30 -1.64 -17.90 11.14
N GLY A 31 -2.92 -17.56 11.30
CA GLY A 31 -3.40 -16.53 12.24
C GLY A 31 -3.95 -17.15 13.52
N GLY A 32 -4.04 -16.33 14.57
CA GLY A 32 -4.68 -16.66 15.85
C GLY A 32 -4.03 -15.94 17.01
N GLU A 33 -4.70 -15.95 18.16
CA GLU A 33 -4.26 -15.25 19.38
C GLU A 33 -2.88 -15.70 19.88
N ALA A 34 -2.28 -14.86 20.74
CA ALA A 34 -1.06 -15.22 21.44
C ALA A 34 -1.25 -16.50 22.28
N GLY A 35 -0.30 -17.45 22.19
CA GLY A 35 -0.38 -18.70 22.96
C GLY A 35 -1.32 -19.79 22.42
N ILE A 36 -1.97 -19.56 21.24
CA ILE A 36 -2.93 -20.50 20.65
C ILE A 36 -2.28 -21.76 20.03
N GLY A 37 -0.94 -21.78 19.91
CA GLY A 37 -0.17 -22.92 19.42
C GLY A 37 0.22 -22.85 17.95
N LYS A 38 0.35 -21.66 17.35
CA LYS A 38 0.82 -21.45 15.95
C LYS A 38 2.19 -22.05 15.72
N THR A 39 3.18 -21.60 16.49
CA THR A 39 4.57 -22.08 16.42
C THR A 39 4.63 -23.61 16.61
N SER A 40 3.94 -24.16 17.61
CA SER A 40 3.92 -25.61 17.84
C SER A 40 3.33 -26.42 16.68
N LEU A 41 2.33 -25.89 15.97
CA LEU A 41 1.78 -26.50 14.77
C LEU A 41 2.82 -26.50 13.63
N VAL A 42 3.47 -25.35 13.40
CA VAL A 42 4.43 -25.18 12.31
C VAL A 42 5.71 -25.97 12.58
N GLU A 43 6.23 -25.96 13.82
CA GLU A 43 7.39 -26.76 14.24
C GLU A 43 7.13 -28.26 13.99
N ARG A 44 5.98 -28.77 14.45
CA ARG A 44 5.62 -30.17 14.25
C ARG A 44 5.45 -30.54 12.78
N PHE A 45 4.87 -29.64 11.99
CA PHE A 45 4.74 -29.81 10.55
C PHE A 45 6.12 -29.87 9.88
N ALA A 46 6.99 -28.92 10.17
CA ALA A 46 8.35 -28.88 9.64
C ALA A 46 9.16 -30.13 10.03
N ASP A 47 9.12 -30.54 11.31
CA ASP A 47 9.78 -31.73 11.81
C ASP A 47 9.30 -33.03 11.14
N ALA A 48 8.01 -33.15 10.88
CA ALA A 48 7.43 -34.32 10.22
C ALA A 48 7.88 -34.43 8.75
N HIS A 49 8.25 -33.32 8.11
CA HIS A 49 8.61 -33.29 6.69
C HIS A 49 10.10 -33.02 6.43
N LYS A 50 10.95 -32.87 7.45
CA LYS A 50 12.39 -32.57 7.31
C LYS A 50 13.19 -33.63 6.55
N ALA A 51 12.70 -34.84 6.40
CA ALA A 51 13.31 -35.89 5.59
C ALA A 51 12.97 -35.79 4.10
N SER A 52 11.94 -35.02 3.73
CA SER A 52 11.41 -34.92 2.36
C SER A 52 11.32 -33.46 1.84
N ALA A 53 11.61 -32.49 2.69
CA ALA A 53 11.61 -31.08 2.35
C ALA A 53 12.73 -30.34 3.09
N ARG A 54 13.34 -29.37 2.43
CA ARG A 54 14.29 -28.45 3.05
C ARG A 54 13.55 -27.42 3.89
N VAL A 55 13.92 -27.27 5.16
CA VAL A 55 13.29 -26.30 6.07
C VAL A 55 14.20 -25.08 6.23
N LEU A 56 13.62 -23.90 6.00
CA LEU A 56 14.24 -22.58 6.20
C LEU A 56 13.39 -21.83 7.22
N TRP A 57 14.03 -21.28 8.25
CA TRP A 57 13.30 -20.69 9.37
C TRP A 57 13.86 -19.33 9.74
N GLY A 58 13.00 -18.31 9.80
CA GLY A 58 13.32 -16.96 10.28
C GLY A 58 12.18 -16.42 11.14
N ALA A 59 12.49 -15.58 12.08
CA ALA A 59 11.51 -14.96 12.97
C ALA A 59 11.64 -13.43 12.98
N CYS A 60 10.51 -12.74 13.20
CA CYS A 60 10.49 -11.32 13.46
C CYS A 60 10.62 -11.07 14.97
N ASP A 61 11.45 -10.11 15.35
CA ASP A 61 11.68 -9.76 16.75
C ASP A 61 10.78 -8.62 17.21
N ALA A 62 10.26 -8.73 18.43
CA ALA A 62 9.47 -7.69 19.09
C ALA A 62 10.34 -6.51 19.58
N LEU A 63 11.17 -5.94 18.71
CA LEU A 63 12.02 -4.79 19.03
C LEU A 63 11.23 -3.48 18.87
N LEU A 64 11.67 -2.41 19.56
CA LEU A 64 11.14 -1.06 19.38
C LEU A 64 11.22 -0.63 17.90
N THR A 65 12.32 -0.98 17.27
CA THR A 65 12.54 -0.81 15.83
C THR A 65 13.19 -2.11 15.34
N PRO A 66 12.43 -2.97 14.63
CA PRO A 66 12.95 -4.25 14.16
C PRO A 66 14.15 -4.06 13.22
N ARG A 67 15.01 -5.08 13.16
CA ARG A 67 16.08 -5.10 12.19
C ARG A 67 15.50 -5.26 10.79
N PRO A 68 15.85 -4.38 9.81
CA PRO A 68 15.41 -4.55 8.45
C PRO A 68 15.78 -5.94 7.90
N LEU A 69 14.80 -6.66 7.32
CA LEU A 69 14.96 -8.02 6.81
C LEU A 69 15.46 -9.03 7.86
N GLY A 70 15.16 -8.82 9.14
CA GLY A 70 15.59 -9.67 10.25
C GLY A 70 15.45 -11.17 10.00
N PRO A 71 14.29 -11.69 9.61
CA PRO A 71 14.07 -13.11 9.30
C PRO A 71 14.98 -13.65 8.18
N LEU A 72 15.42 -12.80 7.24
CA LEU A 72 16.32 -13.25 6.18
C LEU A 72 17.74 -13.51 6.68
N TYR A 73 18.18 -12.84 7.72
CA TYR A 73 19.48 -13.14 8.32
C TYR A 73 19.49 -14.53 8.96
N ASP A 74 18.38 -14.92 9.62
CA ASP A 74 18.24 -16.26 10.16
C ASP A 74 18.28 -17.31 9.04
N ILE A 75 17.53 -17.09 7.95
CA ILE A 75 17.53 -17.98 6.78
C ILE A 75 18.90 -18.00 6.10
N ALA A 76 19.54 -16.86 5.90
CA ALA A 76 20.83 -16.76 5.25
C ALA A 76 21.94 -17.47 6.02
N GLN A 77 21.91 -17.43 7.36
CA GLN A 77 22.84 -18.20 8.20
C GLN A 77 22.66 -19.71 8.05
N GLN A 78 21.46 -20.20 7.78
CA GLN A 78 21.20 -21.62 7.53
C GLN A 78 21.70 -22.04 6.15
N THR A 79 21.68 -21.14 5.16
CA THR A 79 22.00 -21.46 3.77
C THR A 79 23.46 -21.19 3.42
N GLN A 80 24.13 -20.25 4.11
CA GLN A 80 25.54 -19.87 3.91
C GLN A 80 25.89 -19.54 2.44
N GLY A 81 24.92 -18.95 1.70
CA GLY A 81 25.02 -18.72 0.26
C GLY A 81 25.11 -17.23 -0.12
N ARG A 82 24.74 -16.96 -1.39
CA ARG A 82 24.71 -15.61 -1.97
C ARG A 82 23.85 -14.63 -1.15
N LEU A 83 22.76 -15.14 -0.54
CA LEU A 83 21.89 -14.33 0.27
C LEU A 83 22.62 -13.73 1.48
N LEU A 84 23.46 -14.53 2.16
CA LEU A 84 24.25 -14.04 3.29
C LEU A 84 25.23 -12.94 2.85
N ALA A 85 25.95 -13.15 1.76
CA ALA A 85 26.90 -12.16 1.25
C ALA A 85 26.20 -10.82 0.92
N LEU A 86 25.05 -10.85 0.24
CA LEU A 86 24.30 -9.65 -0.09
C LEU A 86 23.76 -8.91 1.15
N LEU A 87 23.38 -9.63 2.19
CA LEU A 87 22.93 -9.04 3.45
C LEU A 87 24.10 -8.43 4.25
N GLU A 88 25.29 -9.05 4.21
CA GLU A 88 26.50 -8.53 4.86
C GLU A 88 27.09 -7.32 4.11
N GLU A 89 26.96 -7.29 2.78
CA GLU A 89 27.37 -6.15 1.93
C GLU A 89 26.35 -5.00 1.95
N GLU A 90 25.26 -5.13 2.69
CA GLU A 90 24.14 -4.15 2.71
C GLU A 90 23.65 -3.82 1.29
N ALA A 91 23.56 -4.82 0.43
CA ALA A 91 23.12 -4.65 -0.95
C ALA A 91 21.70 -4.09 -1.02
N PRO A 92 21.34 -3.38 -2.10
CA PRO A 92 19.96 -2.92 -2.33
C PRO A 92 18.93 -4.07 -2.28
N ARG A 93 17.68 -3.77 -1.95
CA ARG A 93 16.61 -4.77 -1.80
C ARG A 93 16.41 -5.68 -3.00
N ALA A 94 16.47 -5.15 -4.23
CA ALA A 94 16.18 -5.92 -5.44
C ALA A 94 17.11 -7.14 -5.63
N PRO A 95 18.46 -7.05 -5.51
CA PRO A 95 19.35 -8.21 -5.44
C PRO A 95 19.04 -9.17 -4.31
N ILE A 96 18.72 -8.68 -3.10
CA ILE A 96 18.38 -9.49 -1.93
C ILE A 96 17.08 -10.28 -2.19
N PHE A 97 16.02 -9.62 -2.66
CA PHE A 97 14.73 -10.27 -2.96
C PHE A 97 14.87 -11.32 -4.07
N SER A 98 15.70 -11.03 -5.08
CA SER A 98 16.01 -12.01 -6.12
C SER A 98 16.74 -13.21 -5.55
N ALA A 99 17.73 -13.01 -4.68
CA ALA A 99 18.48 -14.09 -4.03
C ALA A 99 17.57 -14.96 -3.16
N VAL A 100 16.62 -14.38 -2.42
CA VAL A 100 15.62 -15.14 -1.66
C VAL A 100 14.75 -15.99 -2.59
N LEU A 101 14.27 -15.43 -3.68
CA LEU A 101 13.47 -16.17 -4.65
C LEU A 101 14.25 -17.31 -5.30
N ASP A 102 15.54 -17.10 -5.57
CA ASP A 102 16.43 -18.14 -6.11
C ASP A 102 16.70 -19.22 -5.06
N GLU A 103 16.85 -18.84 -3.78
CA GLU A 103 16.99 -19.78 -2.67
C GLU A 103 15.73 -20.66 -2.52
N MET A 104 14.54 -20.06 -2.69
CA MET A 104 13.27 -20.78 -2.66
C MET A 104 13.05 -21.68 -3.89
N LYS A 105 13.78 -21.49 -4.98
CA LYS A 105 13.76 -22.35 -6.17
C LYS A 105 14.87 -23.40 -6.15
N SER A 106 15.87 -23.24 -5.26
CA SER A 106 17.04 -24.09 -5.25
C SER A 106 16.72 -25.50 -4.74
N GLY A 107 17.24 -26.52 -5.45
CA GLY A 107 17.08 -27.92 -5.08
C GLY A 107 15.97 -28.65 -5.85
N ARG A 108 16.04 -30.01 -5.80
CA ARG A 108 15.03 -30.90 -6.38
C ARG A 108 13.88 -31.19 -5.41
N GLU A 109 14.13 -31.08 -4.13
CA GLU A 109 13.17 -31.29 -3.08
C GLU A 109 12.36 -30.01 -2.83
N PRO A 110 11.09 -30.12 -2.42
CA PRO A 110 10.32 -28.96 -2.03
C PRO A 110 10.94 -28.28 -0.80
N SER A 111 10.76 -26.99 -0.65
CA SER A 111 11.20 -26.25 0.53
C SER A 111 10.00 -25.77 1.35
N ILE A 112 10.19 -25.74 2.67
CA ILE A 112 9.29 -25.12 3.65
C ILE A 112 10.06 -23.91 4.16
N ALA A 113 9.63 -22.71 3.81
CA ALA A 113 10.16 -21.48 4.38
C ALA A 113 9.17 -20.95 5.42
N VAL A 114 9.65 -20.69 6.62
CA VAL A 114 8.83 -20.18 7.73
C VAL A 114 9.30 -18.77 8.06
N ILE A 115 8.38 -17.84 8.17
CA ILE A 115 8.60 -16.51 8.74
C ILE A 115 7.62 -16.35 9.90
N GLU A 116 8.16 -16.35 11.12
CA GLU A 116 7.34 -16.27 12.32
C GLU A 116 7.06 -14.83 12.75
N ASP A 117 5.90 -14.67 13.35
CA ASP A 117 5.45 -13.46 14.05
C ASP A 117 5.57 -12.17 13.22
N VAL A 118 5.13 -12.23 11.94
CA VAL A 118 5.24 -11.10 10.99
C VAL A 118 4.42 -9.86 11.38
N HIS A 119 3.65 -9.90 12.46
CA HIS A 119 3.04 -8.70 13.05
C HIS A 119 4.12 -7.78 13.69
N TRP A 120 5.34 -8.28 13.91
CA TRP A 120 6.51 -7.48 14.31
C TRP A 120 7.48 -7.20 13.17
N ALA A 121 7.09 -7.54 11.93
CA ALA A 121 7.95 -7.36 10.77
C ALA A 121 8.23 -5.88 10.50
N ASP A 122 9.48 -5.62 10.11
CA ASP A 122 9.93 -4.34 9.55
C ASP A 122 9.33 -4.10 8.15
N GLU A 123 9.42 -2.87 7.66
CA GLU A 123 8.87 -2.48 6.37
C GLU A 123 9.48 -3.28 5.20
N ALA A 124 10.79 -3.53 5.26
CA ALA A 124 11.48 -4.30 4.21
C ALA A 124 11.03 -5.76 4.17
N THR A 125 10.80 -6.38 5.33
CA THR A 125 10.23 -7.74 5.44
C THR A 125 8.78 -7.78 4.94
N LEU A 126 7.97 -6.77 5.21
CA LEU A 126 6.61 -6.67 4.69
C LEU A 126 6.59 -6.54 3.15
N ASP A 127 7.51 -5.77 2.57
CA ASP A 127 7.64 -5.65 1.12
C ASP A 127 8.17 -6.93 0.48
N LEU A 128 9.09 -7.64 1.15
CA LEU A 128 9.49 -8.98 0.73
C LEU A 128 8.29 -9.94 0.65
N LEU A 129 7.40 -9.92 1.63
CA LEU A 129 6.19 -10.75 1.61
C LEU A 129 5.28 -10.43 0.42
N LYS A 130 5.11 -9.14 0.08
CA LYS A 130 4.37 -8.73 -1.14
C LYS A 130 5.07 -9.23 -2.41
N PHE A 131 6.40 -9.06 -2.47
CA PHE A 131 7.21 -9.51 -3.60
C PHE A 131 7.10 -11.02 -3.82
N LEU A 132 7.25 -11.80 -2.75
CA LEU A 132 7.15 -13.26 -2.78
C LEU A 132 5.72 -13.71 -3.09
N GLY A 133 4.70 -13.11 -2.47
CA GLY A 133 3.31 -13.46 -2.69
C GLY A 133 2.86 -13.38 -4.16
N ARG A 134 3.45 -12.47 -4.93
CA ARG A 134 3.17 -12.35 -6.38
C ARG A 134 3.95 -13.36 -7.24
N ARG A 135 5.02 -13.95 -6.71
CA ARG A 135 5.97 -14.80 -7.48
C ARG A 135 6.07 -16.22 -6.97
N ILE A 136 5.51 -16.52 -5.82
CA ILE A 136 5.62 -17.82 -5.12
C ILE A 136 5.19 -19.01 -6.00
N SER A 137 4.18 -18.82 -6.87
CA SER A 137 3.70 -19.88 -7.77
C SER A 137 4.76 -20.42 -8.75
N ARG A 138 5.88 -19.70 -8.91
CA ARG A 138 7.00 -20.10 -9.79
C ARG A 138 8.14 -20.76 -9.00
N THR A 139 7.88 -21.18 -7.78
CA THR A 139 8.84 -21.83 -6.90
C THR A 139 8.36 -23.21 -6.49
N ASN A 140 9.23 -24.02 -5.92
CA ASN A 140 8.89 -25.25 -5.21
C ASN A 140 8.89 -25.05 -3.68
N CYS A 141 8.40 -23.90 -3.22
CA CYS A 141 8.41 -23.49 -1.81
C CYS A 141 6.99 -23.35 -1.26
N LEU A 142 6.77 -23.92 -0.06
CA LEU A 142 5.66 -23.61 0.82
C LEU A 142 6.13 -22.53 1.79
N LEU A 143 5.71 -21.27 1.58
CA LEU A 143 6.00 -20.18 2.50
C LEU A 143 4.91 -20.15 3.58
N VAL A 144 5.29 -20.43 4.81
CA VAL A 144 4.41 -20.39 5.99
C VAL A 144 4.71 -19.13 6.78
N VAL A 145 3.69 -18.33 7.02
CA VAL A 145 3.81 -17.05 7.72
C VAL A 145 2.89 -17.06 8.92
N THR A 146 3.42 -16.85 10.12
CA THR A 146 2.60 -16.77 11.33
C THR A 146 2.40 -15.33 11.79
N TYR A 147 1.22 -15.01 12.32
CA TYR A 147 0.92 -13.69 12.89
C TYR A 147 -0.14 -13.79 13.98
N ARG A 148 -0.23 -12.75 14.81
CA ARG A 148 -1.28 -12.60 15.82
C ARG A 148 -2.36 -11.70 15.28
N ASP A 149 -3.57 -12.22 15.15
CA ASP A 149 -4.72 -11.46 14.65
C ASP A 149 -5.24 -10.44 15.65
N ASP A 150 -5.10 -10.70 16.95
CA ASP A 150 -5.41 -9.78 18.04
C ASP A 150 -4.47 -8.55 18.11
N GLU A 151 -3.22 -8.66 17.63
CA GLU A 151 -2.26 -7.55 17.53
C GLU A 151 -2.34 -6.80 16.16
N VAL A 152 -3.04 -7.34 15.15
CA VAL A 152 -3.16 -6.73 13.80
C VAL A 152 -4.46 -5.93 13.67
N GLY A 153 -4.47 -4.71 14.22
CA GLY A 153 -5.59 -3.77 14.11
C GLY A 153 -5.78 -3.21 12.69
N ALA A 154 -6.79 -2.32 12.52
CA ALA A 154 -7.13 -1.74 11.21
C ALA A 154 -5.98 -0.93 10.58
N GLU A 155 -5.15 -0.31 11.40
CA GLU A 155 -4.04 0.54 10.98
C GLU A 155 -2.70 -0.19 10.89
N HIS A 156 -2.67 -1.49 11.18
CA HIS A 156 -1.43 -2.25 11.22
C HIS A 156 -0.88 -2.47 9.80
N PRO A 157 0.43 -2.20 9.52
CA PRO A 157 1.00 -2.31 8.17
C PRO A 157 0.81 -3.71 7.54
N LEU A 158 0.92 -4.77 8.33
CA LEU A 158 0.69 -6.14 7.88
C LEU A 158 -0.72 -6.33 7.28
N ARG A 159 -1.75 -5.63 7.78
CA ARG A 159 -3.11 -5.76 7.27
C ARG A 159 -3.23 -5.39 5.80
N LEU A 160 -2.49 -4.37 5.38
CA LEU A 160 -2.42 -3.95 3.97
C LEU A 160 -1.76 -5.03 3.12
N VAL A 161 -0.66 -5.60 3.62
CA VAL A 161 0.05 -6.70 2.94
C VAL A 161 -0.88 -7.89 2.75
N LEU A 162 -1.60 -8.29 3.81
CA LEU A 162 -2.55 -9.42 3.76
C LEU A 162 -3.69 -9.19 2.76
N GLY A 163 -4.09 -7.93 2.53
CA GLY A 163 -5.08 -7.53 1.53
C GLY A 163 -4.53 -7.56 0.10
N ASP A 164 -3.25 -7.27 -0.10
CA ASP A 164 -2.59 -7.20 -1.41
C ASP A 164 -2.18 -8.57 -1.97
N LEU A 165 -2.17 -9.60 -1.13
CA LEU A 165 -1.76 -10.95 -1.54
C LEU A 165 -2.82 -11.62 -2.43
N PRO A 166 -2.42 -12.25 -3.56
CA PRO A 166 -3.35 -12.90 -4.47
C PRO A 166 -4.11 -14.06 -3.81
N SER A 167 -5.42 -13.95 -3.62
CA SER A 167 -6.25 -14.92 -2.90
C SER A 167 -6.13 -16.36 -3.40
N ARG A 168 -5.88 -16.56 -4.71
CA ARG A 168 -5.70 -17.88 -5.33
C ARG A 168 -4.40 -18.60 -4.94
N LEU A 169 -3.41 -17.87 -4.42
CA LEU A 169 -2.09 -18.39 -4.05
C LEU A 169 -1.91 -18.48 -2.53
N VAL A 170 -2.86 -17.98 -1.75
CA VAL A 170 -2.77 -17.82 -0.30
C VAL A 170 -3.82 -18.69 0.38
N ALA A 171 -3.39 -19.63 1.21
CA ALA A 171 -4.24 -20.33 2.17
C ALA A 171 -4.24 -19.57 3.50
N ARG A 172 -5.39 -19.50 4.17
CA ARG A 172 -5.54 -18.82 5.47
C ARG A 172 -6.04 -19.81 6.51
N LEU A 173 -5.20 -20.08 7.51
CA LEU A 173 -5.48 -20.98 8.62
C LEU A 173 -5.65 -20.15 9.90
N GLY A 174 -6.89 -19.96 10.34
CA GLY A 174 -7.19 -19.34 11.63
C GLY A 174 -7.28 -20.42 12.71
N LEU A 175 -6.40 -20.39 13.70
CA LEU A 175 -6.38 -21.35 14.78
C LEU A 175 -7.35 -20.94 15.89
N PRO A 176 -8.43 -21.70 16.15
CA PRO A 176 -9.35 -21.41 17.24
C PRO A 176 -8.76 -21.90 18.58
N PRO A 177 -9.26 -21.41 19.73
CA PRO A 177 -9.01 -22.01 21.03
C PRO A 177 -9.42 -23.49 21.05
N LEU A 178 -8.88 -24.24 22.01
CA LEU A 178 -9.32 -25.63 22.25
C LEU A 178 -10.79 -25.64 22.69
N SER A 179 -11.49 -26.70 22.31
CA SER A 179 -12.83 -26.96 22.83
C SER A 179 -12.77 -27.31 24.31
N GLU A 180 -13.92 -27.29 24.99
CA GLU A 180 -14.04 -27.76 26.38
C GLU A 180 -13.57 -29.19 26.51
N ASP A 181 -13.83 -30.06 25.51
CA ASP A 181 -13.37 -31.45 25.49
C ASP A 181 -11.86 -31.54 25.27
N GLY A 182 -11.27 -30.63 24.49
CA GLY A 182 -9.83 -30.50 24.33
C GLY A 182 -9.13 -30.14 25.63
N VAL A 183 -9.71 -29.22 26.40
CA VAL A 183 -9.21 -28.86 27.74
C VAL A 183 -9.33 -30.03 28.72
N LYS A 184 -10.46 -30.75 28.75
CA LYS A 184 -10.62 -31.96 29.60
C LYS A 184 -9.58 -33.03 29.27
N ARG A 185 -9.23 -33.26 28.03
CA ARG A 185 -8.14 -34.18 27.65
C ARG A 185 -6.78 -33.72 28.17
N LEU A 186 -6.52 -32.43 28.25
CA LEU A 186 -5.28 -31.91 28.86
C LEU A 186 -5.29 -32.13 30.37
N GLU A 187 -6.41 -31.92 31.07
CA GLU A 187 -6.60 -32.22 32.49
C GLU A 187 -6.33 -33.70 32.79
N ASP A 188 -6.93 -34.62 32.02
CA ASP A 188 -6.76 -36.06 32.18
C ASP A 188 -5.29 -36.49 31.96
N ARG A 189 -4.60 -35.90 30.99
CA ARG A 189 -3.16 -36.13 30.75
C ARG A 189 -2.28 -35.62 31.89
N ALA A 190 -2.63 -34.46 32.43
CA ALA A 190 -1.92 -33.87 33.56
C ALA A 190 -2.24 -34.57 34.90
N GLY A 191 -3.24 -35.48 34.92
CA GLY A 191 -3.73 -36.10 36.13
C GLY A 191 -4.32 -35.14 37.15
N ARG A 192 -4.80 -34.00 36.69
CA ARG A 192 -5.27 -32.87 37.52
C ARG A 192 -6.50 -32.23 36.92
N ARG A 193 -7.58 -32.17 37.68
CA ARG A 193 -8.80 -31.44 37.32
C ARG A 193 -8.88 -30.14 38.08
N ILE A 194 -9.17 -29.05 37.33
CA ILE A 194 -9.33 -27.71 37.86
C ILE A 194 -10.74 -27.23 37.52
N GLN A 195 -11.50 -26.87 38.54
CA GLN A 195 -12.85 -26.37 38.35
C GLN A 195 -12.85 -25.12 37.45
N ASP A 196 -13.78 -25.04 36.49
CA ASP A 196 -13.98 -23.89 35.56
C ASP A 196 -12.76 -23.51 34.69
N LEU A 197 -11.80 -24.46 34.52
CA LEU A 197 -10.56 -24.22 33.78
C LEU A 197 -10.81 -23.67 32.35
N TYR A 198 -11.78 -24.27 31.63
CA TYR A 198 -12.14 -23.78 30.30
C TYR A 198 -12.69 -22.35 30.30
N GLN A 199 -13.56 -21.99 31.25
CA GLN A 199 -14.15 -20.65 31.34
C GLN A 199 -13.10 -19.59 31.69
N VAL A 200 -12.15 -19.93 32.57
CA VAL A 200 -11.07 -19.00 32.97
C VAL A 200 -10.03 -18.83 31.88
N THR A 201 -9.73 -19.87 31.09
CA THR A 201 -8.67 -19.86 30.07
C THR A 201 -9.18 -19.54 28.67
N GLY A 202 -10.51 -19.55 28.47
CA GLY A 202 -11.14 -19.45 27.15
C GLY A 202 -10.70 -20.56 26.19
N GLY A 203 -10.15 -21.69 26.71
CA GLY A 203 -9.60 -22.76 25.87
C GLY A 203 -8.24 -22.43 25.23
N ASN A 204 -7.59 -21.32 25.60
CA ASN A 204 -6.25 -21.02 25.07
C ASN A 204 -5.23 -22.04 25.60
N PRO A 205 -4.55 -22.81 24.73
CA PRO A 205 -3.67 -23.91 25.15
C PRO A 205 -2.57 -23.50 26.13
N PHE A 206 -1.98 -22.33 25.93
CA PHE A 206 -0.95 -21.80 26.80
C PHE A 206 -1.50 -21.59 28.22
N PHE A 207 -2.66 -20.94 28.33
CA PHE A 207 -3.27 -20.67 29.63
C PHE A 207 -3.71 -21.94 30.33
N VAL A 208 -4.22 -22.90 29.59
CA VAL A 208 -4.59 -24.22 30.13
C VAL A 208 -3.36 -24.93 30.68
N MET A 209 -2.26 -24.98 29.94
CA MET A 209 -1.04 -25.66 30.38
C MET A 209 -0.41 -24.97 31.60
N GLU A 210 -0.35 -23.63 31.61
CA GLU A 210 0.15 -22.86 32.74
C GLU A 210 -0.64 -23.13 34.03
N ALA A 211 -1.98 -23.20 33.92
CA ALA A 211 -2.84 -23.51 35.04
C ALA A 211 -2.64 -24.96 35.56
N LEU A 212 -2.47 -25.93 34.65
CA LEU A 212 -2.24 -27.32 34.99
C LEU A 212 -0.86 -27.58 35.60
N GLU A 213 0.17 -26.88 35.18
CA GLU A 213 1.54 -26.96 35.71
C GLU A 213 1.71 -26.20 37.03
N SER A 214 0.84 -25.24 37.34
CA SER A 214 0.87 -24.49 38.59
C SER A 214 0.56 -25.40 39.81
N ARG A 215 1.48 -25.53 40.74
CA ARG A 215 1.26 -26.31 41.99
C ARG A 215 0.62 -25.48 43.11
N ALA A 216 0.14 -24.28 42.84
CA ALA A 216 -0.54 -23.46 43.84
C ALA A 216 -1.90 -24.05 44.21
N PRO A 217 -2.30 -24.02 45.47
CA PRO A 217 -3.65 -24.41 45.87
C PRO A 217 -4.65 -23.35 45.35
N GLY A 218 -5.55 -23.75 44.47
CA GLY A 218 -6.55 -22.89 43.82
C GLY A 218 -6.26 -22.56 42.36
N VAL A 219 -7.26 -22.05 41.66
CA VAL A 219 -7.10 -21.51 40.27
C VAL A 219 -6.35 -20.20 40.36
N PRO A 220 -5.24 -19.99 39.65
CA PRO A 220 -4.64 -18.66 39.53
C PRO A 220 -5.68 -17.70 38.97
N VAL A 221 -5.84 -16.53 39.59
CA VAL A 221 -6.83 -15.53 39.16
C VAL A 221 -6.48 -15.01 37.77
N THR A 222 -5.19 -15.02 37.45
CA THR A 222 -4.69 -14.68 36.10
C THR A 222 -3.53 -15.59 35.71
N VAL A 223 -3.30 -15.74 34.42
CA VAL A 223 -2.11 -16.42 33.86
C VAL A 223 -0.82 -15.78 34.34
N ARG A 224 -0.81 -14.46 34.50
CA ARG A 224 0.31 -13.71 35.05
C ARG A 224 0.69 -14.24 36.46
N ASP A 225 -0.31 -14.47 37.32
CA ASP A 225 -0.07 -14.95 38.66
C ASP A 225 0.51 -16.37 38.65
N ALA A 226 0.11 -17.22 37.72
CA ALA A 226 0.67 -18.58 37.57
C ALA A 226 2.17 -18.51 37.21
N VAL A 227 2.51 -17.70 36.20
CA VAL A 227 3.90 -17.48 35.74
C VAL A 227 4.76 -16.92 36.89
N LEU A 228 4.29 -15.85 37.53
CA LEU A 228 5.05 -15.19 38.63
C LEU A 228 5.18 -16.09 39.85
N SER A 229 4.18 -16.92 40.16
CA SER A 229 4.27 -17.91 41.25
C SER A 229 5.32 -18.99 40.96
N ARG A 230 5.51 -19.36 39.67
CA ARG A 230 6.56 -20.29 39.26
C ARG A 230 7.93 -19.63 39.34
N ALA A 231 8.07 -18.41 38.80
CA ALA A 231 9.30 -17.63 38.87
C ALA A 231 9.76 -17.39 40.35
N ALA A 232 8.81 -17.15 41.27
CA ALA A 232 9.11 -16.96 42.68
C ALA A 232 9.72 -18.19 43.41
N ARG A 233 9.59 -19.38 42.85
CA ARG A 233 10.15 -20.63 43.41
C ARG A 233 11.57 -20.91 42.99
N LEU A 234 12.06 -20.21 41.98
CA LEU A 234 13.45 -20.34 41.52
C LEU A 234 14.42 -19.78 42.54
N SER A 235 15.62 -20.33 42.53
CA SER A 235 16.73 -19.80 43.33
C SER A 235 17.02 -18.35 42.96
N PRO A 236 17.69 -17.55 43.82
CA PRO A 236 18.05 -16.18 43.48
C PRO A 236 18.88 -16.07 42.18
N ALA A 237 19.77 -17.02 41.92
CA ALA A 237 20.60 -17.08 40.72
C ALA A 237 19.74 -17.37 39.46
N ALA A 238 18.89 -18.40 39.52
CA ALA A 238 17.97 -18.74 38.41
C ALA A 238 16.96 -17.61 38.12
N ARG A 239 16.51 -16.93 39.19
CA ARG A 239 15.63 -15.76 38.98
C ARG A 239 16.34 -14.61 38.30
N ALA A 240 17.63 -14.35 38.61
CA ALA A 240 18.42 -13.32 37.94
C ALA A 240 18.60 -13.64 36.43
N VAL A 241 18.84 -14.92 36.09
CA VAL A 241 18.85 -15.38 34.69
C VAL A 241 17.51 -15.11 34.03
N LEU A 242 16.41 -15.53 34.65
CA LEU A 242 15.05 -15.37 34.10
C LEU A 242 14.68 -13.89 33.87
N GLU A 243 15.02 -13.01 34.83
CA GLU A 243 14.81 -11.57 34.71
C GLU A 243 15.61 -10.97 33.55
N LEU A 244 16.88 -11.39 33.38
CA LEU A 244 17.71 -10.90 32.27
C LEU A 244 17.15 -11.36 30.91
N VAL A 245 16.77 -12.63 30.80
CA VAL A 245 16.16 -13.16 29.56
C VAL A 245 14.83 -12.48 29.26
N SER A 246 14.09 -12.04 30.29
CA SER A 246 12.78 -11.39 30.08
C SER A 246 12.86 -10.05 29.38
N VAL A 247 13.96 -9.30 29.55
CA VAL A 247 14.14 -7.99 28.88
C VAL A 247 14.73 -8.09 27.48
N VAL A 248 15.07 -9.31 27.03
CA VAL A 248 15.56 -9.55 25.67
C VAL A 248 14.41 -10.17 24.83
N PRO A 249 13.92 -9.47 23.82
CA PRO A 249 12.90 -10.00 22.93
C PRO A 249 13.38 -11.26 22.18
N ALA A 250 12.47 -12.19 21.94
CA ALA A 250 12.66 -13.46 21.25
C ALA A 250 13.65 -14.40 21.97
N ARG A 251 14.92 -14.34 21.67
CA ARG A 251 15.93 -15.26 22.23
C ARG A 251 17.16 -14.52 22.77
N THR A 252 17.79 -15.10 23.75
CA THR A 252 19.02 -14.60 24.38
C THR A 252 20.14 -15.60 24.14
N GLU A 253 21.22 -15.21 23.48
CA GLU A 253 22.38 -16.04 23.27
C GLU A 253 23.07 -16.35 24.60
N VAL A 254 23.57 -17.57 24.78
CA VAL A 254 24.24 -18.00 26.02
C VAL A 254 25.46 -17.10 26.31
N TRP A 255 26.24 -16.72 25.29
CA TRP A 255 27.35 -15.81 25.48
C TRP A 255 26.94 -14.46 26.07
N LEU A 256 25.73 -13.97 25.74
CA LEU A 256 25.21 -12.67 26.27
C LEU A 256 24.85 -12.79 27.74
N LEU A 257 24.36 -13.96 28.19
CA LEU A 257 24.10 -14.25 29.59
C LEU A 257 25.42 -14.30 30.35
N ASP A 258 26.42 -15.03 29.82
CA ASP A 258 27.74 -15.18 30.42
C ASP A 258 28.44 -13.82 30.58
N ASP A 259 28.36 -12.95 29.57
CA ASP A 259 28.91 -11.58 29.60
C ASP A 259 28.20 -10.68 30.60
N ALA A 260 26.88 -10.85 30.79
CA ALA A 260 26.06 -9.95 31.61
C ALA A 260 26.05 -10.30 33.09
N ILE A 261 25.99 -11.59 33.44
CA ILE A 261 25.84 -12.07 34.82
C ILE A 261 26.86 -13.13 35.22
N GLY A 262 27.80 -13.49 34.35
CA GLY A 262 28.75 -14.56 34.51
C GLY A 262 28.18 -15.94 34.17
N PRO A 263 29.08 -16.93 33.91
CA PRO A 263 28.66 -18.28 33.56
C PRO A 263 28.05 -18.99 34.76
N ASP A 264 26.76 -19.29 34.71
CA ASP A 264 26.03 -20.09 35.72
C ASP A 264 25.09 -21.09 35.02
N GLY A 265 25.68 -22.19 34.54
CA GLY A 265 24.93 -23.29 33.93
C GLY A 265 23.88 -23.90 34.82
N GLY A 266 24.12 -23.96 36.16
CA GLY A 266 23.17 -24.51 37.13
C GLY A 266 21.89 -23.68 37.25
N ALA A 267 22.03 -22.35 37.25
CA ALA A 267 20.89 -21.42 37.29
C ALA A 267 20.07 -21.48 35.98
N LEU A 268 20.73 -21.63 34.85
CA LEU A 268 20.06 -21.79 33.56
C LEU A 268 19.32 -23.14 33.48
N ASP A 269 19.95 -24.24 33.89
CA ASP A 269 19.33 -25.57 33.96
C ASP A 269 18.11 -25.60 34.89
N GLU A 270 18.14 -24.86 36.00
CA GLU A 270 16.99 -24.70 36.90
C GLU A 270 15.84 -24.00 36.18
N CYS A 271 16.07 -22.95 35.43
CA CYS A 271 15.03 -22.24 34.65
C CYS A 271 14.43 -23.14 33.57
N VAL A 272 15.24 -23.97 32.90
CA VAL A 272 14.79 -24.92 31.88
C VAL A 272 14.01 -26.07 32.55
N GLY A 273 14.52 -26.63 33.64
CA GLY A 273 13.87 -27.67 34.42
C GLY A 273 12.55 -27.22 35.03
N ALA A 274 12.41 -25.96 35.42
CA ALA A 274 11.16 -25.35 35.85
C ALA A 274 10.18 -25.07 34.68
N GLY A 275 10.56 -25.33 33.42
CA GLY A 275 9.72 -25.13 32.26
C GLY A 275 9.51 -23.66 31.87
N MET A 276 10.29 -22.74 32.38
CA MET A 276 10.21 -21.31 32.06
C MET A 276 10.96 -20.98 30.77
N LEU A 277 12.16 -21.56 30.59
CA LEU A 277 13.01 -21.40 29.45
C LEU A 277 13.14 -22.69 28.63
N ARG A 278 13.59 -22.55 27.38
CA ARG A 278 13.99 -23.66 26.50
C ARG A 278 15.30 -23.30 25.81
N PHE A 279 16.11 -24.28 25.48
CA PHE A 279 17.28 -24.10 24.62
C PHE A 279 16.83 -24.05 23.15
N GLU A 280 17.42 -23.14 22.39
CA GLU A 280 17.30 -23.00 20.93
C GLU A 280 18.71 -22.87 20.34
N GLY A 281 19.36 -23.98 20.10
CA GLY A 281 20.78 -24.01 19.69
C GLY A 281 21.68 -23.43 20.78
N GLU A 282 22.43 -22.38 20.45
CA GLU A 282 23.33 -21.65 21.37
C GLU A 282 22.63 -20.48 22.10
N ALA A 283 21.31 -20.44 22.06
CA ALA A 283 20.49 -19.42 22.71
C ALA A 283 19.44 -20.06 23.65
N VAL A 284 18.85 -19.23 24.48
CA VAL A 284 17.69 -19.59 25.30
C VAL A 284 16.56 -18.63 25.06
N ALA A 285 15.35 -19.13 25.12
CA ALA A 285 14.14 -18.31 24.97
C ALA A 285 13.11 -18.72 26.03
N PHE A 286 12.19 -17.81 26.34
CA PHE A 286 10.98 -18.20 27.04
C PHE A 286 10.18 -19.19 26.20
N ARG A 287 9.57 -20.18 26.83
CA ARG A 287 8.68 -21.10 26.11
C ARG A 287 7.49 -20.39 25.46
N HIS A 288 7.06 -19.28 26.07
CA HIS A 288 5.96 -18.46 25.58
C HIS A 288 6.21 -16.99 25.82
N GLU A 289 5.99 -16.17 24.81
CA GLU A 289 6.16 -14.72 24.86
C GLU A 289 5.32 -14.06 25.97
N LEU A 290 4.11 -14.58 26.20
CA LEU A 290 3.26 -14.09 27.29
C LEU A 290 3.89 -14.29 28.66
N ALA A 291 4.63 -15.39 28.87
CA ALA A 291 5.38 -15.60 30.11
C ALA A 291 6.55 -14.62 30.23
N ARG A 292 7.26 -14.36 29.12
CA ARG A 292 8.33 -13.36 29.07
C ARG A 292 7.80 -11.97 29.47
N ARG A 293 6.74 -11.53 28.85
CA ARG A 293 6.09 -10.24 29.17
C ARG A 293 5.62 -10.17 30.61
N ALA A 294 5.02 -11.25 31.14
CA ALA A 294 4.57 -11.29 32.54
C ALA A 294 5.73 -11.07 33.53
N VAL A 295 6.90 -11.68 33.26
CA VAL A 295 8.09 -11.49 34.10
C VAL A 295 8.64 -10.06 33.92
N GLU A 296 8.85 -9.58 32.68
CA GLU A 296 9.35 -8.24 32.38
C GLU A 296 8.48 -7.15 33.04
N ASP A 297 7.15 -7.23 32.89
CA ASP A 297 6.20 -6.27 33.44
C ASP A 297 6.13 -6.30 35.00
N SER A 298 6.59 -7.38 35.59
CA SER A 298 6.67 -7.49 37.05
C SER A 298 7.89 -6.77 37.63
N LEU A 299 8.89 -6.47 36.79
CA LEU A 299 10.13 -5.83 37.22
C LEU A 299 9.90 -4.35 37.56
N PRO A 300 10.40 -3.90 38.71
CA PRO A 300 10.46 -2.45 38.98
C PRO A 300 11.26 -1.72 37.92
N SER A 301 10.84 -0.49 37.57
CA SER A 301 11.47 0.30 36.50
C SER A 301 12.99 0.42 36.62
N PRO A 302 13.58 0.71 37.83
CA PRO A 302 15.04 0.79 37.96
C PRO A 302 15.74 -0.55 37.70
N ARG A 303 15.12 -1.68 38.10
CA ARG A 303 15.67 -3.02 37.87
C ARG A 303 15.65 -3.34 36.35
N ARG A 304 14.54 -3.07 35.68
CA ARG A 304 14.41 -3.25 34.24
C ARG A 304 15.45 -2.43 33.49
N GLN A 305 15.60 -1.15 33.81
CA GLN A 305 16.63 -0.28 33.21
C GLN A 305 18.05 -0.82 33.41
N SER A 306 18.35 -1.32 34.62
CA SER A 306 19.65 -1.93 34.90
C SER A 306 19.93 -3.16 34.06
N LEU A 307 18.93 -4.04 33.87
CA LEU A 307 19.04 -5.22 33.01
C LEU A 307 19.24 -4.86 31.56
N HIS A 308 18.48 -3.88 31.02
CA HIS A 308 18.72 -3.37 29.66
C HIS A 308 20.14 -2.83 29.50
N ASN A 309 20.71 -2.13 30.48
CA ASN A 309 22.09 -1.64 30.40
C ASN A 309 23.12 -2.76 30.45
N LEU A 310 22.88 -3.84 31.19
CA LEU A 310 23.75 -5.03 31.20
C LEU A 310 23.77 -5.68 29.80
N VAL A 311 22.62 -5.91 29.20
CA VAL A 311 22.50 -6.44 27.84
C VAL A 311 23.16 -5.51 26.83
N LEU A 312 22.91 -4.20 26.93
CA LEU A 312 23.55 -3.18 26.09
C LEU A 312 25.06 -3.30 26.09
N ASN A 313 25.68 -3.43 27.27
CA ASN A 313 27.12 -3.53 27.40
C ASN A 313 27.65 -4.81 26.71
N GLY A 314 27.02 -5.96 26.91
CA GLY A 314 27.39 -7.19 26.23
C GLY A 314 27.31 -7.05 24.70
N LEU A 315 26.20 -6.49 24.18
CA LEU A 315 26.01 -6.27 22.75
C LEU A 315 27.07 -5.31 22.15
N VAL A 316 27.39 -4.22 22.86
CA VAL A 316 28.38 -3.22 22.42
C VAL A 316 29.78 -3.84 22.39
N ASN A 317 30.13 -4.64 23.38
CA ASN A 317 31.43 -5.31 23.44
C ASN A 317 31.63 -6.30 22.29
N ARG A 318 30.58 -6.89 21.81
CA ARG A 318 30.61 -7.80 20.64
C ARG A 318 30.95 -7.09 19.33
N GLY A 319 30.57 -5.80 19.20
CA GLY A 319 31.01 -4.92 18.11
C GLY A 319 30.45 -5.25 16.72
N SER A 320 29.36 -5.99 16.60
CA SER A 320 28.76 -6.37 15.30
C SER A 320 27.71 -5.35 14.86
N GLU A 321 27.80 -4.88 13.62
CA GLU A 321 26.81 -4.00 13.02
C GLU A 321 25.41 -4.65 12.94
N SER A 322 25.38 -5.99 12.86
CA SER A 322 24.14 -6.76 12.87
C SER A 322 23.32 -6.61 14.16
N LEU A 323 23.90 -6.07 15.21
CA LEU A 323 23.28 -5.88 16.52
C LEU A 323 22.72 -4.47 16.73
N LEU A 324 22.86 -3.55 15.77
CA LEU A 324 22.52 -2.13 15.95
C LEU A 324 21.07 -1.92 16.40
N ALA A 325 20.09 -2.60 15.83
CA ALA A 325 18.69 -2.47 16.24
C ALA A 325 18.47 -2.88 17.71
N ARG A 326 19.12 -3.99 18.15
CA ARG A 326 19.09 -4.47 19.54
C ARG A 326 19.82 -3.50 20.47
N ILE A 327 20.97 -2.97 20.06
CA ILE A 327 21.72 -1.95 20.80
C ILE A 327 20.84 -0.72 21.04
N VAL A 328 20.19 -0.19 20.01
CA VAL A 328 19.30 0.97 20.14
C VAL A 328 18.09 0.65 21.02
N HIS A 329 17.48 -0.53 20.87
CA HIS A 329 16.39 -0.98 21.73
C HIS A 329 16.79 -0.97 23.22
N HIS A 330 17.90 -1.64 23.57
CA HIS A 330 18.34 -1.71 24.96
C HIS A 330 18.88 -0.37 25.49
N ALA A 331 19.53 0.45 24.66
CA ALA A 331 19.94 1.79 25.03
C ALA A 331 18.73 2.68 25.37
N THR A 332 17.67 2.60 24.58
CA THR A 332 16.44 3.38 24.80
C THR A 332 15.74 2.95 26.08
N HIS A 333 15.50 1.66 26.28
CA HIS A 333 14.83 1.13 27.47
C HIS A 333 15.71 1.20 28.74
N GLY A 334 17.03 1.15 28.58
CA GLY A 334 18.01 1.38 29.64
C GLY A 334 18.21 2.85 30.03
N GLY A 335 17.59 3.78 29.28
CA GLY A 335 17.76 5.22 29.52
C GLY A 335 19.17 5.71 29.19
N ASN A 336 19.98 5.00 28.42
CA ASN A 336 21.36 5.31 28.10
C ASN A 336 21.44 6.31 26.93
N ARG A 337 21.34 7.60 27.27
CA ARG A 337 21.32 8.72 26.31
C ARG A 337 22.56 8.73 25.40
N ALA A 338 23.72 8.45 25.93
CA ALA A 338 24.97 8.45 25.16
C ALA A 338 24.99 7.35 24.11
N ALA A 339 24.53 6.15 24.44
CA ALA A 339 24.41 5.05 23.51
C ALA A 339 23.33 5.31 22.44
N VAL A 340 22.16 5.84 22.81
CA VAL A 340 21.13 6.21 21.83
C VAL A 340 21.67 7.23 20.83
N LEU A 341 22.32 8.29 21.28
CA LEU A 341 22.90 9.33 20.41
C LEU A 341 24.01 8.80 19.51
N LYS A 342 24.76 7.80 19.97
CA LYS A 342 25.83 7.18 19.18
C LYS A 342 25.30 6.20 18.12
N TYR A 343 24.37 5.34 18.49
CA TYR A 343 24.00 4.18 17.66
C TYR A 343 22.69 4.37 16.87
N ALA A 344 21.72 5.15 17.36
CA ALA A 344 20.46 5.31 16.64
C ALA A 344 20.62 6.00 15.27
N PRO A 345 21.46 7.04 15.07
CA PRO A 345 21.70 7.60 13.74
C PRO A 345 22.41 6.63 12.78
N VAL A 346 23.20 5.70 13.31
CA VAL A 346 23.88 4.65 12.49
C VAL A 346 22.84 3.63 12.05
N ALA A 347 22.03 3.14 12.97
CA ALA A 347 20.93 2.22 12.68
C ALA A 347 19.93 2.83 11.69
N ALA A 348 19.63 4.14 11.83
CA ALA A 348 18.77 4.86 10.90
C ALA A 348 19.32 4.85 9.46
N ARG A 349 20.62 5.14 9.29
CA ARG A 349 21.24 5.10 7.96
C ARG A 349 21.24 3.70 7.37
N GLN A 350 21.51 2.67 8.18
CA GLN A 350 21.44 1.28 7.74
C GLN A 350 20.01 0.90 7.30
N ALA A 351 19.01 1.28 8.08
CA ALA A 351 17.61 1.06 7.73
C ALA A 351 17.22 1.79 6.42
N SER A 352 17.66 3.05 6.26
CA SER A 352 17.44 3.84 5.03
C SER A 352 18.08 3.20 3.81
N ALA A 353 19.31 2.69 3.92
CA ALA A 353 20.01 2.00 2.84
C ALA A 353 19.25 0.74 2.36
N LEU A 354 18.54 0.08 3.28
CA LEU A 354 17.64 -1.03 2.99
C LEU A 354 16.19 -0.59 2.68
N ALA A 355 15.99 0.71 2.38
CA ALA A 355 14.70 1.34 2.15
C ALA A 355 13.65 1.09 3.28
N ALA A 356 14.06 0.68 4.47
CA ALA A 356 13.23 0.58 5.67
C ALA A 356 13.04 1.98 6.30
N HIS A 357 12.35 2.84 5.55
CA HIS A 357 12.27 4.28 5.85
C HIS A 357 11.49 4.60 7.13
N ARG A 358 10.53 3.76 7.52
CA ARG A 358 9.78 3.93 8.79
C ARG A 358 10.65 3.65 10.00
N GLU A 359 11.43 2.58 9.93
CA GLU A 359 12.41 2.20 10.94
C GLU A 359 13.49 3.26 11.05
N SER A 360 13.99 3.76 9.90
CA SER A 360 14.93 4.88 9.85
C SER A 360 14.37 6.13 10.55
N ALA A 361 13.15 6.54 10.21
CA ALA A 361 12.47 7.67 10.86
C ALA A 361 12.32 7.47 12.37
N SER A 362 12.03 6.24 12.81
CA SER A 362 11.89 5.88 14.23
C SER A 362 13.22 5.95 14.97
N HIS A 363 14.31 5.48 14.36
CA HIS A 363 15.65 5.61 14.93
C HIS A 363 16.10 7.08 15.05
N TYR A 364 15.86 7.91 14.02
CA TYR A 364 16.12 9.36 14.12
C TYR A 364 15.26 10.01 15.19
N GLN A 365 14.00 9.61 15.36
CA GLN A 365 13.13 10.08 16.42
C GLN A 365 13.69 9.73 17.81
N ALA A 366 14.19 8.51 18.01
CA ALA A 366 14.82 8.08 19.25
C ALA A 366 16.07 8.95 19.57
N ALA A 367 16.92 9.20 18.57
CA ALA A 367 18.07 10.08 18.72
C ALA A 367 17.65 11.53 19.09
N LEU A 368 16.64 12.08 18.41
CA LEU A 368 16.13 13.42 18.63
C LEU A 368 15.52 13.59 20.03
N GLY A 369 14.96 12.55 20.63
CA GLY A 369 14.49 12.54 22.02
C GLY A 369 15.57 12.84 23.06
N HIS A 370 16.84 12.73 22.68
CA HIS A 370 18.00 12.98 23.53
C HIS A 370 18.98 14.04 22.97
N ALA A 371 18.63 14.66 21.84
CA ALA A 371 19.55 15.50 21.06
C ALA A 371 19.83 16.89 21.68
N ASP A 372 19.23 17.26 22.82
CA ASP A 372 19.51 18.51 23.50
C ASP A 372 20.97 18.64 23.98
N ALA A 373 21.65 17.52 24.15
CA ALA A 373 23.06 17.46 24.48
C ALA A 373 24.01 17.58 23.28
N LEU A 374 23.49 17.54 22.05
CA LEU A 374 24.27 17.62 20.81
C LEU A 374 24.51 19.07 20.39
N PRO A 375 25.64 19.35 19.69
CA PRO A 375 25.80 20.61 18.98
C PRO A 375 24.62 20.91 18.05
N PRO A 376 24.20 22.19 17.97
CA PRO A 376 23.02 22.57 17.14
C PRO A 376 23.09 22.10 15.69
N GLU A 377 24.29 22.07 15.09
CA GLU A 377 24.53 21.58 13.72
C GLU A 377 24.16 20.10 13.57
N GLN A 378 24.61 19.29 14.53
CA GLN A 378 24.31 17.85 14.50
C GLN A 378 22.82 17.60 14.74
N ARG A 379 22.21 18.35 15.64
CA ARG A 379 20.77 18.28 15.91
C ARG A 379 19.95 18.67 14.70
N ALA A 380 20.34 19.74 13.99
CA ALA A 380 19.69 20.15 12.74
C ALA A 380 19.77 19.06 11.68
N GLY A 381 20.96 18.45 11.51
CA GLY A 381 21.14 17.32 10.58
C GLY A 381 20.25 16.11 10.89
N LEU A 382 20.05 15.79 12.18
CA LEU A 382 19.10 14.72 12.57
C LEU A 382 17.64 15.05 12.19
N PHE A 383 17.23 16.30 12.36
CA PHE A 383 15.89 16.73 11.92
C PHE A 383 15.75 16.67 10.38
N GLU A 384 16.78 17.07 9.62
CA GLU A 384 16.78 16.98 8.16
C GLU A 384 16.64 15.54 7.69
N CYS A 385 17.44 14.63 8.25
CA CYS A 385 17.35 13.21 7.94
C CYS A 385 15.96 12.64 8.28
N ARG A 386 15.45 12.88 9.47
CA ARG A 386 14.12 12.43 9.86
C ARG A 386 13.03 12.99 8.92
N SER A 387 13.14 14.25 8.55
CA SER A 387 12.19 14.88 7.61
C SER A 387 12.14 14.13 6.28
N TYR A 388 13.31 13.76 5.75
CA TYR A 388 13.41 13.03 4.48
C TYR A 388 12.74 11.65 4.57
N GLU A 389 13.02 10.89 5.63
CA GLU A 389 12.42 9.58 5.86
C GLU A 389 10.89 9.67 6.05
N CYS A 390 10.42 10.67 6.79
CA CYS A 390 8.99 10.94 6.94
C CYS A 390 8.32 11.33 5.62
N TYR A 391 9.02 12.08 4.75
CA TYR A 391 8.54 12.42 3.41
C TYR A 391 8.34 11.18 2.55
N LEU A 392 9.30 10.26 2.53
CA LEU A 392 9.22 9.02 1.75
C LEU A 392 8.10 8.09 2.22
N THR A 393 7.80 8.09 3.53
CA THR A 393 6.79 7.22 4.14
C THR A 393 5.39 7.86 4.26
N GLY A 394 5.18 9.00 3.62
CA GLY A 394 3.89 9.68 3.63
C GLY A 394 3.55 10.37 4.97
N GLN A 395 4.50 10.46 5.92
CA GLN A 395 4.36 11.20 7.18
C GLN A 395 4.61 12.70 6.95
N ILE A 396 3.85 13.29 6.04
CA ILE A 396 4.16 14.59 5.43
C ILE A 396 4.13 15.76 6.44
N GLU A 397 3.25 15.72 7.45
CA GLU A 397 3.19 16.74 8.51
C GLU A 397 4.40 16.64 9.46
N GLU A 398 4.84 15.42 9.78
CA GLU A 398 6.06 15.18 10.55
C GLU A 398 7.29 15.66 9.78
N ALA A 399 7.33 15.41 8.49
CA ALA A 399 8.39 15.89 7.61
C ALA A 399 8.51 17.41 7.67
N LEU A 400 7.37 18.13 7.57
CA LEU A 400 7.35 19.60 7.65
C LEU A 400 7.78 20.10 9.02
N ARG A 401 7.29 19.47 10.10
CA ARG A 401 7.69 19.85 11.46
C ARG A 401 9.20 19.69 11.69
N ALA A 402 9.76 18.57 11.22
CA ALA A 402 11.19 18.33 11.36
C ALA A 402 12.02 19.35 10.54
N ARG A 403 11.62 19.68 9.30
CA ARG A 403 12.29 20.71 8.49
C ARG A 403 12.24 22.09 9.15
N ARG A 404 11.11 22.44 9.73
CA ARG A 404 10.98 23.72 10.46
C ARG A 404 11.91 23.78 11.66
N ALA A 405 12.01 22.69 12.43
CA ALA A 405 12.94 22.62 13.55
C ALA A 405 14.42 22.71 13.10
N ALA A 406 14.78 22.09 11.98
CA ALA A 406 16.10 22.23 11.40
C ALA A 406 16.38 23.66 10.95
N LEU A 407 15.42 24.30 10.25
CA LEU A 407 15.54 25.69 9.78
C LEU A 407 15.79 26.65 10.94
N GLU A 408 15.05 26.53 12.05
CA GLU A 408 15.24 27.36 13.23
C GLU A 408 16.66 27.25 13.81
N LEU A 409 17.24 26.05 13.80
CA LEU A 409 18.61 25.85 14.25
C LEU A 409 19.61 26.49 13.28
N TRP A 410 19.45 26.31 11.97
CA TRP A 410 20.33 26.89 10.96
C TRP A 410 20.24 28.41 10.92
N GLN A 411 19.07 28.98 11.22
CA GLN A 411 18.90 30.44 11.37
C GLN A 411 19.71 30.97 12.55
N ARG A 412 19.69 30.28 13.70
CA ARG A 412 20.50 30.67 14.87
C ARG A 412 21.99 30.54 14.61
N LEU A 413 22.40 29.58 13.80
CA LEU A 413 23.79 29.36 13.42
C LEU A 413 24.27 30.33 12.30
N GLY A 414 23.38 31.00 11.63
CA GLY A 414 23.69 31.88 10.51
C GLY A 414 24.13 31.17 9.23
N ASP A 415 23.86 29.87 9.08
CA ASP A 415 24.20 29.10 7.86
C ASP A 415 23.14 29.33 6.79
N ALA A 416 23.35 30.35 5.94
CA ALA A 416 22.43 30.74 4.89
C ALA A 416 22.23 29.65 3.82
N ARG A 417 23.24 28.81 3.53
CA ARG A 417 23.14 27.73 2.56
C ARG A 417 22.16 26.66 3.06
N ARG A 418 22.31 26.22 4.30
CA ARG A 418 21.42 25.25 4.93
C ARG A 418 19.99 25.80 5.11
N GLN A 419 19.86 27.09 5.40
CA GLN A 419 18.54 27.75 5.46
C GLN A 419 17.82 27.64 4.12
N GLY A 420 18.49 28.02 3.02
CA GLY A 420 17.93 27.92 1.67
C GLY A 420 17.53 26.50 1.28
N GLU A 421 18.36 25.51 1.60
CA GLU A 421 18.05 24.10 1.34
C GLU A 421 16.82 23.64 2.13
N ASN A 422 16.71 23.97 3.41
CA ASN A 422 15.55 23.62 4.24
C ASN A 422 14.27 24.30 3.72
N LEU A 423 14.33 25.55 3.35
CA LEU A 423 13.19 26.28 2.76
C LEU A 423 12.72 25.63 1.45
N ARG A 424 13.65 25.25 0.57
CA ARG A 424 13.31 24.49 -0.64
C ARG A 424 12.57 23.20 -0.33
N TRP A 425 13.04 22.43 0.67
CA TRP A 425 12.35 21.22 1.11
C TRP A 425 10.98 21.50 1.72
N MET A 426 10.86 22.56 2.53
CA MET A 426 9.57 23.01 3.07
C MET A 426 8.60 23.40 1.96
N SER A 427 9.09 24.07 0.90
CA SER A 427 8.32 24.34 -0.31
C SER A 427 7.76 23.06 -0.94
N ARG A 428 8.60 22.05 -1.17
CA ARG A 428 8.19 20.76 -1.74
C ARG A 428 7.17 20.03 -0.88
N ILE A 429 7.40 19.99 0.44
CA ILE A 429 6.53 19.31 1.41
C ILE A 429 5.16 20.03 1.50
N SER A 430 5.16 21.37 1.55
CA SER A 430 3.93 22.16 1.61
C SER A 430 3.07 22.00 0.36
N TRP A 431 3.70 21.84 -0.81
CA TRP A 431 2.96 21.50 -2.02
C TRP A 431 2.23 20.15 -1.89
N GLY A 432 2.90 19.12 -1.35
CA GLY A 432 2.29 17.81 -1.10
C GLY A 432 1.08 17.86 -0.15
N LEU A 433 1.11 18.82 0.80
CA LEU A 433 0.02 19.12 1.73
C LEU A 433 -1.10 19.98 1.12
N ALA A 434 -1.05 20.30 -0.17
CA ALA A 434 -1.99 21.19 -0.87
C ALA A 434 -2.00 22.64 -0.30
N ARG A 435 -0.86 23.11 0.23
CA ARG A 435 -0.68 24.45 0.80
C ARG A 435 0.09 25.35 -0.16
N LYS A 436 -0.55 25.73 -1.27
CA LYS A 436 0.08 26.48 -2.38
C LYS A 436 0.83 27.73 -1.91
N LYS A 437 0.19 28.60 -1.11
CA LYS A 437 0.80 29.86 -0.65
C LYS A 437 2.07 29.64 0.18
N GLU A 438 2.07 28.64 1.05
CA GLU A 438 3.25 28.29 1.85
C GLU A 438 4.37 27.74 0.94
N ALA A 439 4.03 26.87 -0.02
CA ALA A 439 4.99 26.31 -0.96
C ALA A 439 5.68 27.39 -1.79
N GLU A 440 4.91 28.33 -2.34
CA GLU A 440 5.44 29.46 -3.10
C GLU A 440 6.30 30.39 -2.25
N GLY A 441 5.83 30.73 -1.04
CA GLY A 441 6.55 31.58 -0.10
C GLY A 441 7.93 31.00 0.26
N TYR A 442 7.98 29.74 0.67
CA TYR A 442 9.25 29.06 0.97
C TYR A 442 10.16 28.94 -0.25
N GLY A 443 9.60 28.69 -1.44
CA GLY A 443 10.37 28.62 -2.68
C GLY A 443 11.02 29.93 -3.07
N ILE A 444 10.32 31.05 -2.89
CA ILE A 444 10.85 32.42 -3.12
C ILE A 444 11.97 32.73 -2.12
N GLU A 445 11.72 32.48 -0.83
CA GLU A 445 12.68 32.74 0.23
C GLU A 445 13.96 31.90 0.05
N ALA A 446 13.83 30.63 -0.36
CA ALA A 446 14.96 29.75 -0.66
C ALA A 446 15.86 30.34 -1.75
N VAL A 447 15.27 30.77 -2.87
CA VAL A 447 16.02 31.39 -3.96
C VAL A 447 16.68 32.67 -3.52
N THR A 448 15.95 33.56 -2.81
CA THR A 448 16.46 34.84 -2.34
C THR A 448 17.71 34.68 -1.46
N ILE A 449 17.68 33.72 -0.55
CA ILE A 449 18.82 33.46 0.33
C ILE A 449 19.99 32.88 -0.47
N LEU A 450 19.74 31.88 -1.33
CA LEU A 450 20.79 31.18 -2.04
C LEU A 450 21.43 32.01 -3.14
N GLU A 451 20.71 32.97 -3.77
CA GLU A 451 21.29 33.93 -4.75
C GLU A 451 22.28 34.92 -4.11
N SER A 452 22.21 35.12 -2.79
CA SER A 452 23.18 35.97 -2.09
C SER A 452 24.52 35.26 -1.83
N LEU A 453 24.63 33.98 -2.14
CA LEU A 453 25.79 33.12 -1.92
C LEU A 453 26.47 32.77 -3.25
N PRO A 454 27.73 32.31 -3.23
CA PRO A 454 28.32 31.75 -4.45
C PRO A 454 27.44 30.62 -5.01
N PRO A 455 27.21 30.60 -6.33
CA PRO A 455 26.36 29.62 -6.97
C PRO A 455 26.79 28.16 -6.64
N GLY A 456 25.86 27.36 -6.19
CA GLY A 456 26.07 25.96 -5.82
C GLY A 456 24.90 25.07 -6.24
N PRO A 457 24.99 23.74 -5.99
CA PRO A 457 23.93 22.79 -6.33
C PRO A 457 22.58 23.12 -5.68
N GLU A 458 22.60 23.67 -4.47
CA GLU A 458 21.40 24.05 -3.72
C GLU A 458 20.63 25.15 -4.43
N LEU A 459 21.34 26.13 -5.03
CA LEU A 459 20.72 27.21 -5.83
C LEU A 459 20.12 26.64 -7.13
N ALA A 460 20.84 25.76 -7.82
CA ALA A 460 20.34 25.13 -9.04
C ALA A 460 19.05 24.32 -8.74
N MET A 461 19.03 23.58 -7.64
CA MET A 461 17.84 22.83 -7.23
C MET A 461 16.70 23.74 -6.76
N ALA A 462 16.99 24.89 -6.13
CA ALA A 462 15.98 25.87 -5.77
C ALA A 462 15.32 26.50 -7.01
N PHE A 463 16.09 26.80 -8.06
CA PHE A 463 15.56 27.22 -9.35
C PHE A 463 14.66 26.14 -9.96
N SER A 464 15.11 24.88 -9.95
CA SER A 464 14.32 23.76 -10.45
C SER A 464 13.02 23.54 -9.64
N ASN A 465 13.04 23.74 -8.33
CA ASN A 465 11.82 23.71 -7.52
C ASN A 465 10.85 24.84 -7.86
N ARG A 466 11.36 26.05 -8.14
CA ARG A 466 10.53 27.16 -8.65
C ARG A 466 9.90 26.80 -10.00
N ALA A 467 10.70 26.26 -10.93
CA ALA A 467 10.19 25.79 -12.22
C ALA A 467 9.07 24.73 -12.02
N GLN A 468 9.24 23.83 -11.08
CA GLN A 468 8.20 22.82 -10.77
C GLN A 468 6.90 23.45 -10.28
N LEU A 469 6.95 24.41 -9.36
CA LEU A 469 5.75 25.07 -8.85
C LEU A 469 4.99 25.81 -9.95
N HIS A 470 5.71 26.53 -10.83
CA HIS A 470 5.10 27.21 -11.98
C HIS A 470 4.52 26.21 -13.00
N MET A 471 5.21 25.11 -13.28
CA MET A 471 4.71 24.05 -14.16
C MET A 471 3.41 23.43 -13.63
N LEU A 472 3.34 23.19 -12.31
CA LEU A 472 2.14 22.65 -11.65
C LEU A 472 0.99 23.66 -11.60
N ALA A 473 1.29 24.95 -11.64
CA ALA A 473 0.32 26.04 -11.70
C ALA A 473 -0.12 26.38 -13.14
N ASP A 474 0.33 25.63 -14.14
CA ASP A 474 0.13 25.89 -15.58
C ASP A 474 0.72 27.26 -16.05
N GLU A 475 1.73 27.78 -15.35
CA GLU A 475 2.48 29.00 -15.67
C GLU A 475 3.73 28.66 -16.51
N HIS A 476 3.49 28.24 -17.75
CA HIS A 476 4.48 27.56 -18.58
C HIS A 476 5.73 28.38 -18.88
N ASP A 477 5.58 29.69 -19.19
CA ASP A 477 6.72 30.57 -19.53
C ASP A 477 7.64 30.77 -18.30
N GLU A 478 7.06 30.97 -17.11
CA GLU A 478 7.82 31.08 -15.87
C GLU A 478 8.51 29.73 -15.51
N ALA A 479 7.83 28.61 -15.73
CA ALA A 479 8.43 27.30 -15.53
C ALA A 479 9.66 27.08 -16.42
N VAL A 480 9.59 27.48 -17.70
CA VAL A 480 10.70 27.39 -18.63
C VAL A 480 11.82 28.36 -18.25
N LEU A 481 11.49 29.59 -17.83
CA LEU A 481 12.48 30.60 -17.40
C LEU A 481 13.31 30.08 -16.21
N TRP A 482 12.67 29.68 -15.13
CA TRP A 482 13.34 29.16 -13.93
C TRP A 482 14.05 27.85 -14.19
N GLY A 483 13.43 26.96 -14.97
CA GLY A 483 14.02 25.67 -15.32
C GLY A 483 15.26 25.80 -16.21
N SER A 484 15.30 26.75 -17.14
CA SER A 484 16.48 27.01 -17.97
C SER A 484 17.67 27.51 -17.14
N ARG A 485 17.41 28.39 -16.15
CA ARG A 485 18.43 28.79 -15.17
C ARG A 485 18.97 27.62 -14.37
N ALA A 486 18.09 26.71 -13.99
CA ALA A 486 18.46 25.47 -13.25
C ALA A 486 19.33 24.56 -14.12
N ILE A 487 18.94 24.33 -15.39
CA ILE A 487 19.69 23.50 -16.35
C ILE A 487 21.08 24.09 -16.55
N GLU A 488 21.19 25.37 -16.89
CA GLU A 488 22.47 26.03 -17.15
C GLU A 488 23.42 25.90 -15.95
N LEU A 489 22.92 26.13 -14.73
CA LEU A 489 23.73 26.05 -13.52
C LEU A 489 24.09 24.59 -13.18
N ALA A 490 23.15 23.65 -13.35
CA ALA A 490 23.40 22.23 -13.11
C ALA A 490 24.46 21.66 -14.07
N GLU A 491 24.42 22.03 -15.35
CA GLU A 491 25.43 21.65 -16.34
C GLU A 491 26.83 22.19 -15.98
N LYS A 492 26.92 23.47 -15.60
CA LYS A 492 28.18 24.09 -15.16
C LYS A 492 28.78 23.40 -13.92
N LEU A 493 27.94 22.91 -13.04
CA LEU A 493 28.35 22.27 -11.79
C LEU A 493 28.50 20.74 -11.91
N GLY A 494 28.08 20.12 -13.01
CA GLY A 494 27.99 18.67 -13.16
C GLY A 494 26.97 18.02 -12.22
N ALA A 495 25.93 18.75 -11.80
CA ALA A 495 24.90 18.30 -10.87
C ALA A 495 23.80 17.52 -11.61
N THR A 496 24.04 16.25 -11.90
CA THR A 496 23.18 15.41 -12.75
C THR A 496 21.78 15.25 -12.20
N ASP A 497 21.60 15.08 -10.89
CA ASP A 497 20.29 14.96 -10.25
C ASP A 497 19.43 16.22 -10.47
N THR A 498 20.02 17.39 -10.29
CA THR A 498 19.36 18.67 -10.54
C THR A 498 19.05 18.87 -12.02
N LEU A 499 19.96 18.49 -12.91
CA LEU A 499 19.75 18.55 -14.36
C LEU A 499 18.53 17.70 -14.76
N VAL A 500 18.47 16.45 -14.31
CA VAL A 500 17.36 15.54 -14.56
C VAL A 500 16.03 16.13 -14.05
N HIS A 501 16.03 16.67 -12.83
CA HIS A 501 14.85 17.30 -12.24
C HIS A 501 14.38 18.52 -13.04
N ALA A 502 15.32 19.35 -13.50
CA ALA A 502 15.01 20.57 -14.28
C ALA A 502 14.52 20.25 -15.69
N LEU A 503 15.16 19.30 -16.39
CA LEU A 503 14.71 18.82 -17.72
C LEU A 503 13.28 18.28 -17.66
N ASN A 504 12.93 17.56 -16.59
CA ASN A 504 11.59 17.05 -16.38
C ASN A 504 10.56 18.18 -16.26
N ASN A 505 10.83 19.19 -15.46
CA ASN A 505 9.91 20.32 -15.24
C ASN A 505 9.74 21.16 -16.50
N VAL A 506 10.85 21.48 -17.18
CA VAL A 506 10.82 22.25 -18.44
C VAL A 506 10.13 21.47 -19.54
N GLY A 507 10.46 20.18 -19.68
CA GLY A 507 9.85 19.32 -20.70
C GLY A 507 8.34 19.22 -20.54
N MET A 508 7.86 19.06 -19.30
CA MET A 508 6.42 19.04 -19.03
C MET A 508 5.76 20.40 -19.34
N ALA A 509 6.37 21.52 -18.92
CA ALA A 509 5.84 22.86 -19.20
C ALA A 509 5.76 23.15 -20.70
N GLU A 510 6.79 22.77 -21.46
CA GLU A 510 6.81 22.91 -22.93
C GLU A 510 5.74 22.07 -23.61
N LEU A 511 5.54 20.80 -23.19
CA LEU A 511 4.46 19.95 -23.74
C LEU A 511 3.08 20.53 -23.47
N LEU A 512 2.85 21.03 -22.26
CA LEU A 512 1.58 21.67 -21.90
C LEU A 512 1.34 22.98 -22.66
N ALA A 513 2.43 23.66 -23.07
CA ALA A 513 2.40 24.81 -23.96
C ALA A 513 2.39 24.43 -25.46
N HIS A 514 2.07 23.15 -25.77
CA HIS A 514 2.02 22.62 -27.16
C HIS A 514 3.34 22.72 -27.95
N LYS A 515 4.48 22.71 -27.24
CA LYS A 515 5.82 22.71 -27.86
C LYS A 515 6.37 21.28 -27.86
N GLU A 516 6.45 20.66 -29.05
CA GLU A 516 6.88 19.23 -29.20
C GLU A 516 8.28 18.93 -28.64
N GLN A 517 9.18 19.90 -28.59
CA GLN A 517 10.51 19.72 -27.99
C GLN A 517 10.46 19.27 -26.51
N GLY A 518 9.36 19.56 -25.80
CA GLY A 518 9.16 19.17 -24.42
C GLY A 518 9.21 17.65 -24.21
N ARG A 519 8.71 16.86 -25.18
CA ARG A 519 8.78 15.40 -25.16
C ARG A 519 10.22 14.91 -25.09
N GLY A 520 11.09 15.43 -25.96
CA GLY A 520 12.51 15.04 -25.98
C GLY A 520 13.22 15.35 -24.65
N ARG A 521 12.84 16.44 -23.97
CA ARG A 521 13.40 16.76 -22.64
C ARG A 521 12.93 15.79 -21.54
N LEU A 522 11.65 15.39 -21.58
CA LEU A 522 11.13 14.39 -20.63
C LEU A 522 11.77 13.01 -20.85
N GLU A 523 11.93 12.59 -22.12
CA GLU A 523 12.59 11.33 -22.47
C GLU A 523 14.06 11.36 -22.10
N GLU A 524 14.76 12.47 -22.29
CA GLU A 524 16.15 12.66 -21.87
C GLU A 524 16.28 12.63 -20.34
N SER A 525 15.35 13.28 -19.62
CA SER A 525 15.29 13.19 -18.15
C SER A 525 15.13 11.74 -17.69
N LEU A 526 14.21 10.98 -18.30
CA LEU A 526 14.03 9.55 -17.98
C LEU A 526 15.30 8.73 -18.27
N ARG A 527 15.90 8.94 -19.44
CA ARG A 527 17.12 8.23 -19.85
C ARG A 527 18.29 8.49 -18.87
N LEU A 528 18.52 9.75 -18.51
CA LEU A 528 19.55 10.12 -17.54
C LEU A 528 19.26 9.59 -16.15
N ALA A 529 18.00 9.62 -15.71
CA ALA A 529 17.59 9.08 -14.43
C ALA A 529 17.88 7.57 -14.33
N LEU A 530 17.51 6.80 -15.35
CA LEU A 530 17.75 5.36 -15.41
C LEU A 530 19.28 5.04 -15.49
N ALA A 531 20.04 5.81 -16.28
CA ALA A 531 21.47 5.60 -16.44
C ALA A 531 22.29 5.89 -15.18
N ASN A 532 21.78 6.74 -14.28
CA ASN A 532 22.48 7.14 -13.04
C ASN A 532 21.80 6.59 -11.78
N ASP A 533 20.90 5.61 -11.91
CA ASP A 533 20.12 5.01 -10.80
C ASP A 533 19.39 6.05 -9.92
N LEU A 534 18.91 7.12 -10.55
CA LEU A 534 18.13 8.17 -9.89
C LEU A 534 16.64 7.78 -9.86
N GLN A 535 16.30 6.80 -9.03
CA GLN A 535 15.02 6.11 -9.05
C GLN A 535 13.82 7.05 -8.85
N ASP A 536 13.89 8.01 -7.92
CA ASP A 536 12.86 9.02 -7.69
C ASP A 536 12.60 9.87 -8.94
N HIS A 537 13.66 10.29 -9.62
CA HIS A 537 13.56 11.07 -10.86
C HIS A 537 12.99 10.24 -12.02
N ALA A 538 13.33 8.95 -12.12
CA ALA A 538 12.73 8.06 -13.11
C ALA A 538 11.22 7.90 -12.88
N GLY A 539 10.79 7.67 -11.64
CA GLY A 539 9.37 7.62 -11.28
C GLY A 539 8.62 8.91 -11.63
N ARG A 540 9.24 10.07 -11.42
CA ARG A 540 8.70 11.37 -11.78
C ARG A 540 8.59 11.55 -13.30
N ALA A 541 9.61 11.13 -14.06
CA ALA A 541 9.61 11.24 -15.52
C ALA A 541 8.52 10.37 -16.16
N TYR A 542 8.34 9.12 -15.70
CA TYR A 542 7.21 8.27 -16.09
C TYR A 542 5.86 8.94 -15.80
N THR A 543 5.73 9.51 -14.60
CA THR A 543 4.51 10.21 -14.19
C THR A 543 4.17 11.36 -15.13
N ASN A 544 5.15 12.19 -15.49
CA ASN A 544 4.94 13.35 -16.35
C ASN A 544 4.70 12.95 -17.81
N LEU A 545 5.42 11.97 -18.36
CA LEU A 545 5.15 11.42 -19.69
C LEU A 545 3.72 10.87 -19.81
N ALA A 546 3.28 10.07 -18.81
CA ALA A 546 1.95 9.50 -18.80
C ALA A 546 0.85 10.57 -18.66
N SER A 547 1.03 11.52 -17.74
CA SER A 547 0.03 12.58 -17.51
C SER A 547 -0.04 13.58 -18.65
N ALA A 548 1.07 13.89 -19.33
CA ALA A 548 1.07 14.73 -20.52
C ALA A 548 0.30 14.06 -21.68
N ALA A 549 0.55 12.78 -21.93
CA ALA A 549 -0.18 12.00 -22.93
C ALA A 549 -1.69 11.94 -22.62
N LEU A 550 -2.07 11.73 -21.35
CA LEU A 550 -3.47 11.74 -20.93
C LEU A 550 -4.13 13.10 -21.14
N ARG A 551 -3.46 14.21 -20.80
CA ARG A 551 -3.98 15.57 -21.04
C ARG A 551 -4.15 15.86 -22.52
N ALA A 552 -3.30 15.32 -23.37
CA ALA A 552 -3.43 15.38 -24.83
C ALA A 552 -4.49 14.43 -25.41
N ARG A 553 -5.14 13.61 -24.58
CA ARG A 553 -6.09 12.53 -24.98
C ARG A 553 -5.45 11.42 -25.84
N ASP A 554 -4.15 11.25 -25.75
CA ASP A 554 -3.43 10.12 -26.34
C ASP A 554 -3.46 8.93 -25.35
N TYR A 555 -4.61 8.27 -25.24
CA TYR A 555 -4.81 7.19 -24.26
C TYR A 555 -3.91 5.97 -24.48
N PRO A 556 -3.63 5.51 -25.71
CA PRO A 556 -2.71 4.40 -25.92
C PRO A 556 -1.32 4.69 -25.37
N LEU A 557 -0.80 5.88 -25.59
CA LEU A 557 0.50 6.32 -25.09
C LEU A 557 0.48 6.51 -23.58
N ALA A 558 -0.59 7.13 -23.05
CA ALA A 558 -0.76 7.35 -21.62
C ALA A 558 -0.79 6.03 -20.83
N LEU A 559 -1.61 5.06 -21.26
CA LEU A 559 -1.73 3.76 -20.60
C LEU A 559 -0.42 2.99 -20.61
N ARG A 560 0.30 2.99 -21.73
CA ARG A 560 1.63 2.38 -21.80
C ARG A 560 2.59 2.98 -20.78
N HIS A 561 2.70 4.31 -20.71
CA HIS A 561 3.57 4.98 -19.73
C HIS A 561 3.12 4.75 -18.29
N PHE A 562 1.80 4.66 -18.01
CA PHE A 562 1.31 4.29 -16.69
C PHE A 562 1.69 2.85 -16.34
N GLU A 563 1.55 1.90 -17.25
CA GLU A 563 1.90 0.50 -17.02
C GLU A 563 3.40 0.34 -16.77
N ASP A 564 4.25 0.90 -17.63
CA ASP A 564 5.70 0.87 -17.50
C ASP A 564 6.14 1.56 -16.20
N GLY A 565 5.61 2.74 -15.93
CA GLY A 565 5.94 3.53 -14.75
C GLY A 565 5.48 2.88 -13.45
N ILE A 566 4.25 2.32 -13.39
CA ILE A 566 3.76 1.60 -12.22
C ILE A 566 4.59 0.33 -11.99
N ALA A 567 4.96 -0.39 -13.05
CA ALA A 567 5.82 -1.57 -12.94
C ALA A 567 7.20 -1.20 -12.39
N TYR A 568 7.84 -0.15 -12.95
CA TYR A 568 9.13 0.36 -12.49
C TYR A 568 9.05 0.81 -11.02
N THR A 569 8.09 1.66 -10.67
CA THR A 569 8.00 2.23 -9.32
C THR A 569 7.61 1.18 -8.27
N THR A 570 6.81 0.17 -8.65
CA THR A 570 6.52 -0.97 -7.78
C THR A 570 7.76 -1.85 -7.57
N GLN A 571 8.59 -2.01 -8.59
CA GLN A 571 9.84 -2.79 -8.48
C GLN A 571 10.87 -2.10 -7.56
N HIS A 572 10.85 -0.77 -7.50
CA HIS A 572 11.81 0.04 -6.74
C HIS A 572 11.20 0.63 -5.45
N ASP A 573 10.04 0.13 -5.01
CA ASP A 573 9.34 0.54 -3.79
C ASP A 573 9.03 2.05 -3.69
N LEU A 574 8.80 2.67 -4.86
CA LEU A 574 8.42 4.08 -4.97
C LEU A 574 6.90 4.25 -4.90
N ASP A 575 6.30 3.83 -3.79
CA ASP A 575 4.84 3.79 -3.57
C ASP A 575 4.16 5.13 -3.89
N LEU A 576 4.82 6.24 -3.58
CA LEU A 576 4.33 7.58 -3.87
C LEU A 576 3.96 7.77 -5.35
N TYR A 577 4.89 7.41 -6.25
CA TYR A 577 4.67 7.54 -7.69
C TYR A 577 3.73 6.47 -8.24
N ALA A 578 3.83 5.25 -7.73
CA ALA A 578 2.93 4.16 -8.11
C ALA A 578 1.47 4.51 -7.82
N LEU A 579 1.16 5.03 -6.63
CA LEU A 579 -0.18 5.46 -6.25
C LEU A 579 -0.67 6.65 -7.07
N TYR A 580 0.22 7.63 -7.32
CA TYR A 580 -0.10 8.78 -8.14
C TYR A 580 -0.49 8.35 -9.56
N MET A 581 0.34 7.52 -10.21
CA MET A 581 0.08 7.01 -11.55
C MET A 581 -1.15 6.11 -11.59
N THR A 582 -1.42 5.32 -10.55
CA THR A 582 -2.65 4.50 -10.46
C THR A 582 -3.90 5.38 -10.43
N ALA A 583 -3.91 6.47 -9.65
CA ALA A 583 -5.04 7.40 -9.64
C ALA A 583 -5.28 8.05 -11.01
N TRP A 584 -4.22 8.40 -11.73
CA TRP A 584 -4.31 8.98 -13.08
C TRP A 584 -4.66 7.96 -14.14
N ARG A 585 -4.20 6.70 -14.03
CA ARG A 585 -4.66 5.59 -14.87
C ARG A 585 -6.16 5.34 -14.70
N GLY A 586 -6.65 5.43 -13.46
CA GLY A 586 -8.10 5.38 -13.18
C GLY A 586 -8.87 6.45 -13.94
N ARG A 587 -8.32 7.67 -14.06
CA ARG A 587 -8.91 8.72 -14.91
C ARG A 587 -8.91 8.34 -16.40
N ALA A 588 -7.81 7.84 -16.93
CA ALA A 588 -7.75 7.39 -18.34
C ALA A 588 -8.80 6.31 -18.64
N ARG A 589 -8.92 5.32 -17.76
CA ARG A 589 -9.93 4.25 -17.86
C ARG A 589 -11.36 4.79 -17.79
N PHE A 590 -11.62 5.72 -16.89
CA PHE A 590 -12.92 6.38 -16.77
C PHE A 590 -13.33 7.07 -18.07
N GLU A 591 -12.44 7.87 -18.65
CA GLU A 591 -12.69 8.60 -19.88
C GLU A 591 -12.92 7.65 -21.08
N GLN A 592 -12.27 6.48 -21.10
CA GLN A 592 -12.47 5.44 -22.11
C GLN A 592 -13.66 4.50 -21.84
N GLY A 593 -14.42 4.72 -20.76
CA GLY A 593 -15.61 3.92 -20.44
C GLY A 593 -15.36 2.64 -19.65
N ASP A 594 -14.13 2.34 -19.27
CA ASP A 594 -13.79 1.27 -18.30
C ASP A 594 -14.01 1.77 -16.86
N TRP A 595 -15.26 1.88 -16.49
CA TRP A 595 -15.63 2.45 -15.17
C TRP A 595 -15.38 1.49 -14.00
N ASP A 596 -15.36 0.18 -14.25
CA ASP A 596 -15.02 -0.80 -13.21
C ASP A 596 -13.52 -0.74 -12.92
N GLY A 597 -12.67 -0.79 -13.93
CA GLY A 597 -11.23 -0.62 -13.76
C GLY A 597 -10.84 0.75 -13.18
N ALA A 598 -11.58 1.81 -13.51
CA ALA A 598 -11.40 3.14 -12.94
C ALA A 598 -11.74 3.17 -11.45
N ALA A 599 -12.85 2.54 -11.05
CA ALA A 599 -13.27 2.43 -9.66
C ALA A 599 -12.30 1.56 -8.85
N ASP A 600 -11.79 0.48 -9.43
CA ASP A 600 -10.78 -0.39 -8.80
C ASP A 600 -9.49 0.38 -8.54
N ASP A 601 -8.96 1.11 -9.53
CA ASP A 601 -7.75 1.94 -9.39
C ASP A 601 -7.94 3.02 -8.31
N ALA A 602 -9.06 3.74 -8.34
CA ALA A 602 -9.37 4.78 -7.36
C ALA A 602 -9.58 4.20 -5.95
N GLY A 603 -10.32 3.11 -5.83
CA GLY A 603 -10.55 2.38 -4.58
C GLY A 603 -9.24 1.85 -3.98
N PHE A 604 -8.35 1.31 -4.83
CA PHE A 604 -7.02 0.87 -4.41
C PHE A 604 -6.22 2.02 -3.78
N VAL A 605 -6.20 3.20 -4.42
CA VAL A 605 -5.50 4.36 -3.88
C VAL A 605 -6.12 4.80 -2.55
N LEU A 606 -7.45 4.91 -2.47
CA LEU A 606 -8.15 5.36 -1.26
C LEU A 606 -8.07 4.38 -0.09
N SER A 607 -7.85 3.09 -0.36
CA SER A 607 -7.64 2.07 0.67
C SER A 607 -6.30 2.18 1.39
N ARG A 608 -5.37 2.98 0.89
CA ARG A 608 -4.06 3.15 1.49
C ARG A 608 -4.11 4.07 2.70
N HIS A 609 -3.42 3.69 3.76
CA HIS A 609 -3.51 4.37 5.06
C HIS A 609 -2.97 5.82 5.04
N ARG A 610 -2.01 6.14 4.16
CA ARG A 610 -1.38 7.47 4.08
C ARG A 610 -1.26 7.92 2.63
N VAL A 611 -2.35 8.48 2.11
CA VAL A 611 -2.41 9.06 0.77
C VAL A 611 -2.24 10.57 0.86
N TRP A 612 -1.33 11.12 0.07
CA TRP A 612 -1.18 12.57 0.00
C TRP A 612 -2.45 13.24 -0.51
N PRO A 613 -2.80 14.43 0.00
CA PRO A 613 -3.99 15.15 -0.45
C PRO A 613 -4.09 15.28 -1.96
N THR A 614 -2.97 15.55 -2.64
CA THR A 614 -2.92 15.70 -4.11
C THR A 614 -3.28 14.42 -4.87
N MET A 615 -3.01 13.24 -4.33
CA MET A 615 -3.40 11.95 -4.92
C MET A 615 -4.84 11.61 -4.56
N LYS A 616 -5.21 11.86 -3.31
CA LYS A 616 -6.56 11.60 -2.82
C LYS A 616 -7.60 12.34 -3.62
N ILE A 617 -7.34 13.60 -3.99
CA ILE A 617 -8.21 14.42 -4.87
C ILE A 617 -8.48 13.67 -6.19
N SER A 618 -7.45 13.18 -6.86
CA SER A 618 -7.61 12.51 -8.17
C SER A 618 -8.44 11.23 -8.04
N ALA A 619 -8.18 10.41 -7.03
CA ALA A 619 -8.94 9.18 -6.79
C ALA A 619 -10.40 9.45 -6.41
N LEU A 620 -10.64 10.42 -5.53
CA LEU A 620 -12.01 10.82 -5.15
C LEU A 620 -12.78 11.39 -6.34
N ALA A 621 -12.13 12.20 -7.20
CA ALA A 621 -12.76 12.76 -8.39
C ALA A 621 -13.18 11.65 -9.36
N VAL A 622 -12.32 10.65 -9.61
CA VAL A 622 -12.64 9.51 -10.47
C VAL A 622 -13.79 8.71 -9.89
N LEU A 623 -13.71 8.29 -8.63
CA LEU A 623 -14.73 7.46 -8.00
C LEU A 623 -16.09 8.20 -7.90
N GLY A 624 -16.04 9.48 -7.53
CA GLY A 624 -17.22 10.34 -7.50
C GLY A 624 -17.86 10.52 -8.88
N HIS A 625 -17.04 10.73 -9.93
CA HIS A 625 -17.54 10.91 -11.29
C HIS A 625 -18.15 9.63 -11.87
N VAL A 626 -17.54 8.45 -11.62
CA VAL A 626 -18.13 7.14 -11.93
C VAL A 626 -19.48 7.01 -11.24
N GLY A 627 -19.55 7.36 -9.95
CA GLY A 627 -20.80 7.32 -9.18
C GLY A 627 -21.89 8.23 -9.77
N VAL A 628 -21.57 9.46 -10.15
CA VAL A 628 -22.48 10.39 -10.84
C VAL A 628 -23.06 9.77 -12.11
N ARG A 629 -22.22 9.22 -12.97
CA ARG A 629 -22.66 8.61 -14.24
C ARG A 629 -23.49 7.34 -14.03
N ARG A 630 -23.22 6.60 -12.95
CA ARG A 630 -24.02 5.41 -12.55
C ARG A 630 -25.30 5.77 -11.80
N GLY A 631 -25.39 6.97 -11.22
CA GLY A 631 -26.49 7.39 -10.36
C GLY A 631 -26.37 6.87 -8.92
N ASP A 632 -25.14 6.69 -8.43
CA ASP A 632 -24.86 6.27 -7.06
C ASP A 632 -24.93 7.48 -6.12
N PRO A 633 -25.80 7.46 -5.08
CA PRO A 633 -25.90 8.56 -4.12
C PRO A 633 -24.62 8.77 -3.28
N ALA A 634 -23.73 7.78 -3.20
CA ALA A 634 -22.46 7.90 -2.53
C ALA A 634 -21.47 8.83 -3.26
N ALA A 635 -21.76 9.25 -4.49
CA ALA A 635 -20.90 10.15 -5.26
C ALA A 635 -20.76 11.54 -4.66
N ALA A 636 -21.85 12.12 -4.15
CA ALA A 636 -21.89 13.49 -3.65
C ALA A 636 -20.88 13.74 -2.49
N PRO A 637 -20.84 12.95 -1.40
CA PRO A 637 -19.86 13.13 -0.33
C PRO A 637 -18.41 12.96 -0.79
N LEU A 638 -18.13 12.08 -1.76
CA LEU A 638 -16.79 11.92 -2.32
C LEU A 638 -16.34 13.17 -3.06
N LEU A 639 -17.22 13.77 -3.86
CA LEU A 639 -16.94 15.00 -4.60
C LEU A 639 -16.85 16.23 -3.67
N ASP A 640 -17.59 16.27 -2.57
CA ASP A 640 -17.47 17.32 -1.56
C ASP A 640 -16.13 17.27 -0.85
N GLU A 641 -15.65 16.07 -0.47
CA GLU A 641 -14.33 15.88 0.08
C GLU A 641 -13.23 16.26 -0.94
N ALA A 642 -13.34 15.80 -2.19
CA ALA A 642 -12.42 16.17 -3.26
C ALA A 642 -12.35 17.68 -3.46
N ARG A 643 -13.49 18.40 -3.44
CA ARG A 643 -13.57 19.84 -3.57
C ARG A 643 -12.86 20.58 -2.43
N ALA A 644 -13.11 20.14 -1.19
CA ALA A 644 -12.47 20.73 -0.01
C ALA A 644 -10.94 20.63 -0.09
N LEU A 645 -10.43 19.47 -0.48
CA LEU A 645 -8.99 19.25 -0.65
C LEU A 645 -8.42 20.03 -1.85
N ALA A 646 -9.10 20.05 -3.00
CA ALA A 646 -8.65 20.69 -4.22
C ALA A 646 -8.54 22.21 -4.07
N ALA A 647 -9.43 22.85 -3.29
CA ALA A 647 -9.41 24.29 -3.06
C ALA A 647 -8.09 24.80 -2.47
N GLY A 648 -7.43 23.99 -1.62
CA GLY A 648 -6.14 24.33 -1.02
C GLY A 648 -4.95 24.29 -1.99
N THR A 649 -5.06 23.54 -3.10
CA THR A 649 -4.00 23.40 -4.08
C THR A 649 -3.85 24.63 -4.97
N GLY A 650 -4.98 25.27 -5.32
CA GLY A 650 -5.02 26.34 -6.31
C GLY A 650 -4.52 25.91 -7.70
N GLU A 651 -4.51 24.60 -7.99
CA GLU A 651 -4.04 24.01 -9.25
C GLU A 651 -5.23 23.60 -10.12
N LEU A 652 -5.26 24.09 -11.35
CA LEU A 652 -6.34 23.83 -12.30
C LEU A 652 -6.49 22.33 -12.58
N GLN A 653 -5.39 21.61 -12.70
CA GLN A 653 -5.37 20.16 -12.90
C GLN A 653 -6.03 19.35 -11.77
N ARG A 654 -6.22 19.95 -10.59
CA ARG A 654 -6.89 19.32 -9.41
C ARG A 654 -8.34 19.77 -9.31
N VAL A 655 -8.59 21.05 -9.56
CA VAL A 655 -9.92 21.64 -9.42
C VAL A 655 -10.82 21.28 -10.58
N ALA A 656 -10.32 21.31 -11.82
CA ALA A 656 -11.14 21.09 -13.00
C ALA A 656 -11.84 19.71 -13.05
N PRO A 657 -11.18 18.56 -12.76
CA PRO A 657 -11.88 17.25 -12.76
C PRO A 657 -13.01 17.16 -11.74
N VAL A 658 -12.83 17.78 -10.57
CA VAL A 658 -13.86 17.82 -9.51
C VAL A 658 -15.02 18.70 -9.92
N ALA A 659 -14.73 19.90 -10.45
CA ALA A 659 -15.75 20.83 -10.93
C ALA A 659 -16.54 20.24 -12.11
N SER A 660 -15.88 19.52 -13.02
CA SER A 660 -16.55 18.81 -14.12
C SER A 660 -17.53 17.76 -13.63
N ALA A 661 -17.11 16.89 -12.71
CA ALA A 661 -17.98 15.87 -12.13
C ALA A 661 -19.22 16.49 -11.44
N ARG A 662 -19.04 17.60 -10.74
CA ARG A 662 -20.12 18.34 -10.07
C ARG A 662 -21.01 19.07 -11.05
N ALA A 663 -20.47 19.63 -12.13
CA ALA A 663 -21.26 20.25 -13.20
C ALA A 663 -22.12 19.21 -13.94
N GLU A 664 -21.55 18.02 -14.21
CA GLU A 664 -22.30 16.91 -14.80
C GLU A 664 -23.42 16.41 -13.87
N ALA A 665 -23.14 16.24 -12.58
CA ALA A 665 -24.15 15.87 -11.59
C ALA A 665 -25.33 16.87 -11.58
N ALA A 666 -25.01 18.15 -11.47
CA ALA A 666 -26.00 19.23 -11.48
C ALA A 666 -26.79 19.27 -12.80
N TRP A 667 -26.14 19.05 -13.95
CA TRP A 667 -26.82 18.96 -15.24
C TRP A 667 -27.79 17.76 -15.30
N LEU A 668 -27.40 16.61 -14.79
CA LEU A 668 -28.28 15.42 -14.74
C LEU A 668 -29.49 15.65 -13.84
N GLU A 669 -29.34 16.41 -12.78
CA GLU A 669 -30.43 16.81 -11.86
C GLU A 669 -31.29 17.98 -12.39
N GLY A 670 -30.79 18.73 -13.38
CA GLY A 670 -31.44 19.89 -13.96
C GLY A 670 -31.19 21.20 -13.22
N ASP A 671 -30.21 21.25 -12.33
CA ASP A 671 -29.75 22.46 -11.60
C ASP A 671 -28.80 23.32 -12.45
N VAL A 672 -29.39 24.16 -13.29
CA VAL A 672 -28.66 25.06 -14.21
C VAL A 672 -27.73 26.02 -13.48
N GLU A 673 -28.12 26.54 -12.31
CA GLU A 673 -27.30 27.51 -11.58
C GLU A 673 -26.09 26.84 -10.92
N ALA A 674 -26.21 25.60 -10.48
CA ALA A 674 -25.08 24.83 -10.00
C ALA A 674 -24.08 24.53 -11.13
N VAL A 675 -24.55 24.14 -12.33
CA VAL A 675 -23.68 23.99 -13.52
C VAL A 675 -22.87 25.26 -13.79
N LYS A 676 -23.54 26.42 -13.84
CA LYS A 676 -22.88 27.70 -14.07
C LYS A 676 -21.86 28.03 -12.98
N ARG A 677 -22.19 27.75 -11.74
CA ARG A 677 -21.29 28.02 -10.60
C ARG A 677 -20.01 27.21 -10.69
N GLU A 678 -20.10 25.91 -10.97
CA GLU A 678 -18.94 25.02 -11.09
C GLU A 678 -18.08 25.41 -12.32
N ALA A 679 -18.68 25.73 -13.44
CA ALA A 679 -17.96 26.17 -14.64
C ALA A 679 -17.26 27.52 -14.43
N ARG A 680 -17.91 28.50 -13.84
CA ARG A 680 -17.33 29.81 -13.55
C ARG A 680 -16.12 29.72 -12.62
N LEU A 681 -16.15 28.83 -11.62
CA LEU A 681 -15.03 28.61 -10.72
C LEU A 681 -13.73 28.34 -11.49
N VAL A 682 -13.79 27.49 -12.52
CA VAL A 682 -12.64 27.13 -13.33
C VAL A 682 -12.14 28.30 -14.18
N PHE A 683 -13.07 29.07 -14.77
CA PHE A 683 -12.69 30.26 -15.55
C PHE A 683 -12.13 31.41 -14.70
N GLU A 684 -12.58 31.54 -13.43
CA GLU A 684 -12.05 32.54 -12.50
C GLU A 684 -10.64 32.19 -12.04
N MET A 685 -10.34 30.90 -11.88
CA MET A 685 -9.02 30.42 -11.48
C MET A 685 -7.98 30.61 -12.60
N ALA A 686 -8.36 30.30 -13.82
CA ALA A 686 -7.54 30.51 -15.00
C ALA A 686 -8.14 31.68 -15.78
N LYS A 687 -7.51 32.86 -15.71
CA LYS A 687 -7.96 34.03 -16.46
C LYS A 687 -8.20 33.75 -17.96
N ARG A 688 -7.51 32.76 -18.52
CA ARG A 688 -7.78 32.00 -19.77
C ARG A 688 -7.10 30.63 -19.61
N PRO A 689 -7.82 29.52 -19.49
CA PRO A 689 -7.17 28.21 -19.56
C PRO A 689 -6.55 28.06 -20.95
N ASP A 690 -5.24 27.91 -21.01
CA ASP A 690 -4.51 27.67 -22.28
C ASP A 690 -4.70 26.19 -22.72
N ASP A 691 -5.29 25.34 -21.86
CA ASP A 691 -5.62 23.95 -22.17
C ASP A 691 -6.94 23.89 -22.97
N PRO A 692 -6.92 23.51 -24.26
CA PRO A 692 -8.12 23.48 -25.11
C PRO A 692 -9.21 22.53 -24.64
N TRP A 693 -8.81 21.45 -23.93
CA TRP A 693 -9.74 20.46 -23.41
C TRP A 693 -10.49 20.99 -22.20
N ILE A 694 -9.79 21.58 -21.22
CA ILE A 694 -10.43 22.21 -20.06
C ILE A 694 -11.34 23.36 -20.52
N ARG A 695 -10.85 24.21 -21.39
CA ARG A 695 -11.65 25.32 -21.94
C ARG A 695 -12.89 24.79 -22.66
N GLY A 696 -12.72 23.77 -23.48
CA GLY A 696 -13.80 23.16 -24.25
C GLY A 696 -14.87 22.55 -23.34
N GLU A 697 -14.46 21.80 -22.34
CA GLU A 697 -15.35 21.13 -21.42
C GLU A 697 -16.21 22.13 -20.61
N PHE A 698 -15.59 23.19 -20.08
CA PHE A 698 -16.36 24.17 -19.27
C PHE A 698 -17.17 25.15 -20.12
N SER A 699 -16.76 25.50 -21.32
CA SER A 699 -17.59 26.19 -22.30
C SER A 699 -18.79 25.33 -22.71
N PHE A 700 -18.60 24.02 -22.88
CA PHE A 700 -19.69 23.07 -23.13
C PHE A 700 -20.70 23.03 -21.97
N TRP A 701 -20.25 22.96 -20.71
CA TRP A 701 -21.16 22.99 -19.55
C TRP A 701 -21.94 24.32 -19.45
N LEU A 702 -21.29 25.46 -19.73
CA LEU A 702 -21.99 26.75 -19.76
C LEU A 702 -23.02 26.78 -20.89
N TRP A 703 -22.70 26.26 -22.07
CA TRP A 703 -23.63 26.13 -23.18
C TRP A 703 -24.83 25.23 -22.83
N ARG A 704 -24.58 24.09 -22.20
CA ARG A 704 -25.65 23.21 -21.69
C ARG A 704 -26.54 23.87 -20.63
N ALA A 705 -26.03 24.85 -19.93
CA ALA A 705 -26.77 25.69 -18.97
C ALA A 705 -27.44 26.91 -19.60
N GLY A 706 -27.56 26.97 -20.94
CA GLY A 706 -28.23 28.05 -21.70
C GLY A 706 -27.35 29.27 -21.96
N GLY A 707 -26.03 29.17 -21.79
CA GLY A 707 -25.07 30.20 -22.19
C GLY A 707 -24.86 30.25 -23.71
N ALA A 708 -24.27 31.34 -24.21
CA ALA A 708 -23.84 31.44 -25.60
C ALA A 708 -22.69 30.50 -25.89
N PRO A 709 -22.65 29.79 -27.03
CA PRO A 709 -21.55 28.90 -27.37
C PRO A 709 -20.28 29.72 -27.66
N GLU A 710 -19.19 29.41 -26.98
CA GLU A 710 -17.83 29.80 -27.37
C GLU A 710 -17.30 28.73 -28.32
N THR A 711 -16.87 29.12 -29.51
CA THR A 711 -16.46 28.18 -30.57
C THR A 711 -15.22 28.65 -31.35
N ASP A 712 -14.28 29.30 -30.63
CA ASP A 712 -13.01 29.75 -31.26
C ASP A 712 -12.02 28.57 -31.42
N GLU A 713 -10.92 28.82 -32.09
CA GLU A 713 -9.88 27.81 -32.39
C GLU A 713 -9.11 27.33 -31.17
N THR A 714 -9.32 27.97 -30.01
CA THR A 714 -8.65 27.60 -28.73
C THR A 714 -9.41 26.54 -27.97
N ILE A 715 -10.56 26.06 -28.47
CA ILE A 715 -11.40 25.04 -27.89
C ILE A 715 -11.16 23.69 -28.58
N ALA A 716 -11.02 22.62 -27.85
CA ALA A 716 -10.88 21.27 -28.42
C ALA A 716 -12.03 20.95 -29.39
N ALA A 717 -11.66 20.48 -30.58
CA ALA A 717 -12.57 20.32 -31.72
C ALA A 717 -13.89 19.61 -31.40
N PRO A 718 -13.94 18.49 -30.63
CA PRO A 718 -15.20 17.80 -30.37
C PRO A 718 -16.24 18.68 -29.65
N TYR A 719 -15.80 19.46 -28.66
CA TYR A 719 -16.69 20.40 -27.97
C TYR A 719 -17.16 21.55 -28.85
N ALA A 720 -16.23 22.13 -29.64
CA ALA A 720 -16.57 23.21 -30.55
C ALA A 720 -17.58 22.76 -31.63
N LEU A 721 -17.42 21.58 -32.20
CA LEU A 721 -18.34 20.98 -33.15
C LEU A 721 -19.74 20.78 -32.54
N GLN A 722 -19.80 20.24 -31.32
CA GLN A 722 -21.07 20.01 -30.67
C GLN A 722 -21.83 21.31 -30.34
N MET A 723 -21.11 22.34 -29.86
CA MET A 723 -21.68 23.65 -29.56
C MET A 723 -22.15 24.39 -30.82
N ARG A 724 -21.54 24.10 -32.00
CA ARG A 724 -22.01 24.61 -33.32
C ARG A 724 -23.22 23.82 -33.87
N GLY A 725 -23.64 22.75 -33.16
CA GLY A 725 -24.76 21.90 -33.60
C GLY A 725 -24.36 20.76 -34.56
N ASP A 726 -23.07 20.62 -34.89
CA ASP A 726 -22.59 19.49 -35.69
C ASP A 726 -22.32 18.26 -34.80
N TRP A 727 -23.40 17.71 -34.28
CA TRP A 727 -23.35 16.54 -33.41
C TRP A 727 -22.73 15.29 -34.10
N ARG A 728 -22.85 15.19 -35.46
CA ARG A 728 -22.29 14.06 -36.22
C ARG A 728 -20.78 14.07 -36.22
N ALA A 729 -20.20 15.21 -36.57
CA ALA A 729 -18.76 15.39 -36.56
C ALA A 729 -18.21 15.28 -35.11
N ALA A 730 -18.91 15.85 -34.14
CA ALA A 730 -18.53 15.73 -32.73
C ALA A 730 -18.53 14.26 -32.25
N ALA A 731 -19.59 13.49 -32.53
CA ALA A 731 -19.66 12.08 -32.18
C ALA A 731 -18.57 11.24 -32.88
N ALA A 732 -18.27 11.54 -34.15
CA ALA A 732 -17.19 10.88 -34.87
C ALA A 732 -15.83 11.16 -34.23
N ALA A 733 -15.56 12.42 -33.86
CA ALA A 733 -14.32 12.81 -33.18
C ALA A 733 -14.16 12.14 -31.80
N TRP A 734 -15.23 12.10 -30.99
CA TRP A 734 -15.19 11.39 -29.70
C TRP A 734 -14.96 9.89 -29.85
N ARG A 735 -15.54 9.27 -30.88
CA ARG A 735 -15.31 7.85 -31.20
C ARG A 735 -13.86 7.59 -31.59
N GLU A 736 -13.25 8.44 -32.41
CA GLU A 736 -11.86 8.35 -32.81
C GLU A 736 -10.90 8.49 -31.63
N ILE A 737 -11.21 9.40 -30.69
CA ILE A 737 -10.47 9.58 -29.45
C ILE A 737 -10.65 8.39 -28.48
N GLY A 738 -11.77 7.65 -28.58
CA GLY A 738 -12.07 6.50 -27.71
C GLY A 738 -12.84 6.88 -26.45
N CYS A 739 -13.69 7.94 -26.49
CA CYS A 739 -14.50 8.42 -25.38
C CYS A 739 -16.00 8.10 -25.61
N PRO A 740 -16.46 6.88 -25.27
CA PRO A 740 -17.81 6.42 -25.65
C PRO A 740 -18.93 7.18 -24.95
N TYR A 741 -18.71 7.66 -23.74
CA TYR A 741 -19.74 8.43 -23.03
C TYR A 741 -19.96 9.79 -23.70
N GLU A 742 -18.90 10.51 -24.02
CA GLU A 742 -18.93 11.79 -24.71
C GLU A 742 -19.48 11.62 -26.15
N GLU A 743 -19.15 10.51 -26.84
CA GLU A 743 -19.79 10.13 -28.10
C GLU A 743 -21.31 10.04 -27.95
N ALA A 744 -21.78 9.35 -26.89
CA ALA A 744 -23.21 9.20 -26.63
C ALA A 744 -23.87 10.53 -26.27
N ILE A 745 -23.21 11.41 -25.53
CA ILE A 745 -23.69 12.78 -25.26
C ILE A 745 -23.86 13.58 -26.54
N ALA A 746 -22.91 13.48 -27.51
CA ALA A 746 -23.03 14.14 -28.79
C ALA A 746 -24.15 13.54 -29.65
N LEU A 747 -24.28 12.23 -29.74
CA LEU A 747 -25.38 11.54 -30.44
C LEU A 747 -26.77 11.88 -29.86
N ALA A 748 -26.85 12.18 -28.57
CA ALA A 748 -28.10 12.54 -27.92
C ALA A 748 -28.67 13.89 -28.41
N ASP A 749 -27.84 14.75 -29.01
CA ASP A 749 -28.26 16.00 -29.64
C ASP A 749 -28.77 15.79 -31.06
N GLY A 750 -28.64 14.58 -31.62
CA GLY A 750 -28.95 14.26 -33.01
C GLY A 750 -30.41 13.90 -33.29
N ASP A 751 -30.60 13.30 -34.47
CA ASP A 751 -31.89 12.76 -34.91
C ASP A 751 -32.31 11.51 -34.08
N GLU A 752 -33.51 10.96 -34.34
CA GLU A 752 -34.03 9.81 -33.64
C GLU A 752 -33.09 8.58 -33.69
N ALA A 753 -32.48 8.32 -34.84
CA ALA A 753 -31.56 7.20 -35.01
C ALA A 753 -30.30 7.39 -34.13
N ALA A 754 -29.72 8.57 -34.12
CA ALA A 754 -28.58 8.93 -33.29
C ALA A 754 -28.91 8.83 -31.78
N ARG A 755 -30.09 9.33 -31.36
CA ARG A 755 -30.55 9.23 -29.95
C ARG A 755 -30.76 7.79 -29.52
N ARG A 756 -31.24 6.90 -30.41
CA ARG A 756 -31.35 5.47 -30.12
C ARG A 756 -29.98 4.81 -30.00
N ALA A 757 -29.01 5.21 -30.84
CA ALA A 757 -27.62 4.75 -30.72
C ALA A 757 -26.98 5.22 -29.40
N ALA A 758 -27.20 6.48 -29.01
CA ALA A 758 -26.78 7.00 -27.72
C ALA A 758 -27.31 6.19 -26.52
N LEU A 759 -28.59 5.83 -26.54
CA LEU A 759 -29.18 4.95 -25.51
C LEU A 759 -28.47 3.62 -25.43
N GLY A 760 -28.13 3.01 -26.58
CA GLY A 760 -27.39 1.74 -26.60
C GLY A 760 -26.01 1.86 -25.95
N ILE A 761 -25.31 3.00 -26.11
CA ILE A 761 -24.01 3.25 -25.47
C ILE A 761 -24.18 3.49 -23.97
N PHE A 762 -25.12 4.35 -23.57
CA PHE A 762 -25.38 4.61 -22.14
C PHE A 762 -25.78 3.34 -21.39
N ASP A 763 -26.60 2.49 -22.00
CA ASP A 763 -27.01 1.23 -21.37
C ASP A 763 -25.82 0.24 -21.21
N ARG A 764 -24.90 0.19 -22.18
CA ARG A 764 -23.68 -0.64 -22.09
C ARG A 764 -22.74 -0.16 -21.00
N LEU A 765 -22.55 1.17 -20.88
CA LEU A 765 -21.70 1.79 -19.86
C LEU A 765 -22.34 1.79 -18.45
N GLY A 766 -23.63 1.49 -18.34
CA GLY A 766 -24.35 1.61 -17.08
C GLY A 766 -24.69 3.07 -16.69
N ALA A 767 -24.69 4.01 -17.66
CA ALA A 767 -24.96 5.43 -17.47
C ALA A 767 -26.47 5.68 -17.23
N GLY A 768 -26.97 5.23 -16.09
CA GLY A 768 -28.39 5.22 -15.73
C GLY A 768 -29.06 6.58 -15.84
N PRO A 769 -28.57 7.63 -15.17
CA PRO A 769 -29.16 8.97 -15.21
C PRO A 769 -29.24 9.58 -16.61
N ALA A 770 -28.14 9.51 -17.38
CA ALA A 770 -28.13 10.03 -18.76
C ALA A 770 -29.08 9.26 -19.68
N ALA A 771 -29.12 7.94 -19.59
CA ALA A 771 -30.05 7.10 -20.34
C ALA A 771 -31.52 7.44 -20.01
N GLU A 772 -31.85 7.64 -18.75
CA GLU A 772 -33.23 7.95 -18.34
C GLU A 772 -33.63 9.36 -18.81
N ARG A 773 -32.74 10.34 -18.67
CA ARG A 773 -32.96 11.69 -19.21
C ARG A 773 -33.25 11.65 -20.73
N LEU A 774 -32.45 10.88 -21.48
CA LEU A 774 -32.66 10.73 -22.92
C LEU A 774 -33.98 9.99 -23.26
N ARG A 775 -34.34 8.95 -22.48
CA ARG A 775 -35.64 8.26 -22.64
C ARG A 775 -36.81 9.20 -22.41
N GLN A 776 -36.72 10.07 -21.39
CA GLN A 776 -37.76 11.09 -21.11
C GLN A 776 -37.89 12.08 -22.28
N ALA A 777 -36.77 12.56 -22.81
CA ALA A 777 -36.75 13.46 -23.98
C ALA A 777 -37.39 12.80 -25.21
N LEU A 778 -37.07 11.54 -25.50
CA LEU A 778 -37.67 10.78 -26.61
C LEU A 778 -39.17 10.55 -26.44
N ARG A 779 -39.64 10.25 -25.22
CA ARG A 779 -41.08 10.14 -24.91
C ARG A 779 -41.80 11.46 -25.14
N ALA A 780 -41.18 12.56 -24.65
CA ALA A 780 -41.75 13.91 -24.82
C ALA A 780 -41.83 14.31 -26.31
N SER A 781 -40.94 13.81 -27.17
CA SER A 781 -41.00 14.00 -28.63
C SER A 781 -41.92 13.05 -29.36
N GLY A 782 -42.72 12.19 -28.63
CA GLY A 782 -43.66 11.26 -29.22
C GLY A 782 -43.08 9.99 -29.85
N VAL A 783 -41.78 9.71 -29.63
CA VAL A 783 -41.13 8.53 -30.18
C VAL A 783 -41.69 7.26 -29.50
N ARG A 784 -42.11 6.27 -30.33
CA ARG A 784 -42.62 4.97 -29.87
C ARG A 784 -41.52 3.89 -29.90
N GLY A 785 -41.72 2.81 -29.14
CA GLY A 785 -40.79 1.68 -29.15
C GLY A 785 -39.39 1.99 -28.57
N ILE A 786 -39.32 2.88 -27.58
CA ILE A 786 -38.06 3.22 -26.91
C ILE A 786 -37.55 2.00 -26.14
N PRO A 787 -36.28 1.54 -26.34
CA PRO A 787 -35.71 0.45 -25.59
C PRO A 787 -35.82 0.69 -24.06
N ARG A 788 -36.37 -0.29 -23.35
CA ARG A 788 -36.35 -0.29 -21.89
C ARG A 788 -34.93 -0.67 -21.48
N GLY A 789 -34.29 0.14 -20.69
CA GLY A 789 -32.95 -0.17 -20.14
C GLY A 789 -32.99 -1.46 -19.29
N PRO A 790 -31.81 -2.01 -18.96
CA PRO A 790 -31.70 -3.17 -18.09
C PRO A 790 -32.45 -2.93 -16.78
N ARG A 791 -33.18 -3.94 -16.28
CA ARG A 791 -33.85 -3.88 -14.98
C ARG A 791 -32.82 -3.69 -13.85
N ALA A 792 -33.21 -3.13 -12.72
CA ALA A 792 -32.34 -2.96 -11.57
C ALA A 792 -31.64 -4.27 -11.19
N SER A 793 -32.37 -5.38 -11.11
CA SER A 793 -31.84 -6.72 -10.83
C SER A 793 -30.83 -7.25 -11.87
N THR A 794 -30.83 -6.70 -13.09
CA THR A 794 -29.87 -7.05 -14.14
C THR A 794 -28.59 -6.21 -14.00
N ARG A 795 -28.68 -5.00 -13.44
CA ARG A 795 -27.53 -4.11 -13.18
C ARG A 795 -26.77 -4.51 -11.92
N GLU A 796 -27.43 -5.17 -10.97
CA GLU A 796 -26.85 -5.58 -9.68
C GLU A 796 -25.85 -6.74 -9.80
N ASN A 797 -25.81 -7.45 -10.93
CA ASN A 797 -24.80 -8.49 -11.14
C ASN A 797 -23.76 -8.05 -12.19
N ALA A 798 -22.50 -8.32 -11.87
CA ALA A 798 -21.34 -7.92 -12.68
C ALA A 798 -21.37 -8.42 -14.14
N ALA A 799 -22.08 -9.52 -14.40
CA ALA A 799 -22.22 -10.11 -15.73
C ALA A 799 -23.43 -9.58 -16.54
N GLY A 800 -24.22 -8.67 -15.99
CA GLY A 800 -25.41 -8.11 -16.64
C GLY A 800 -26.47 -9.17 -17.02
N LEU A 801 -26.51 -10.30 -16.31
CA LEU A 801 -27.48 -11.37 -16.54
C LEU A 801 -28.84 -11.03 -15.96
N THR A 802 -29.92 -11.30 -16.71
CA THR A 802 -31.30 -11.18 -16.17
C THR A 802 -31.56 -12.27 -15.13
N ASN A 803 -32.53 -12.06 -14.22
CA ASN A 803 -32.91 -13.09 -13.23
C ASN A 803 -33.16 -14.43 -13.91
N ARG A 804 -33.82 -14.44 -15.09
CA ARG A 804 -34.09 -15.65 -15.83
C ARG A 804 -32.82 -16.31 -16.39
N GLN A 805 -31.82 -15.51 -16.78
CA GLN A 805 -30.51 -16.01 -17.22
C GLN A 805 -29.69 -16.55 -16.03
N LEU A 806 -29.81 -15.93 -14.84
CA LEU A 806 -29.19 -16.45 -13.60
C LEU A 806 -29.83 -17.79 -13.19
N GLU A 807 -31.16 -17.91 -13.26
CA GLU A 807 -31.86 -19.18 -13.02
C GLU A 807 -31.39 -20.29 -13.98
N VAL A 808 -31.32 -19.97 -15.27
CA VAL A 808 -30.83 -20.91 -16.28
C VAL A 808 -29.36 -21.25 -16.02
N LEU A 809 -28.50 -20.28 -15.67
CA LEU A 809 -27.09 -20.48 -15.36
C LEU A 809 -26.89 -21.36 -14.11
N ALA A 810 -27.70 -21.20 -13.08
CA ALA A 810 -27.66 -22.04 -11.90
C ALA A 810 -27.98 -23.52 -12.28
N LEU A 811 -29.03 -23.74 -13.08
CA LEU A 811 -29.38 -25.08 -13.53
C LEU A 811 -28.34 -25.69 -14.51
N ILE A 812 -27.64 -24.86 -15.28
CA ILE A 812 -26.48 -25.29 -16.07
C ILE A 812 -25.35 -25.77 -15.14
N ALA A 813 -25.10 -25.08 -14.05
CA ALA A 813 -24.07 -25.45 -13.07
C ALA A 813 -24.43 -26.74 -12.33
N ASP A 814 -25.72 -27.01 -12.16
CA ASP A 814 -26.24 -28.27 -11.64
C ASP A 814 -26.20 -29.43 -12.68
N GLY A 815 -25.70 -29.17 -13.88
CA GLY A 815 -25.49 -30.15 -14.95
C GLY A 815 -26.75 -30.51 -15.77
N LEU A 816 -27.87 -29.80 -15.67
CA LEU A 816 -29.12 -30.10 -16.37
C LEU A 816 -29.01 -29.79 -17.87
N SER A 817 -29.64 -30.63 -18.72
CA SER A 817 -29.83 -30.39 -20.14
C SER A 817 -30.85 -29.30 -20.45
N ASN A 818 -30.91 -28.81 -21.69
CA ASN A 818 -31.90 -27.77 -22.09
C ASN A 818 -33.34 -28.26 -21.91
N SER A 819 -33.60 -29.58 -22.11
CA SER A 819 -34.92 -30.17 -21.91
C SER A 819 -35.32 -30.17 -20.44
N GLU A 820 -34.41 -30.60 -19.54
CA GLU A 820 -34.65 -30.63 -18.10
C GLU A 820 -34.80 -29.22 -17.52
N ILE A 821 -34.02 -28.25 -18.03
CA ILE A 821 -34.15 -26.84 -17.65
C ILE A 821 -35.53 -26.29 -18.13
N ALA A 822 -35.95 -26.67 -19.35
CA ALA A 822 -37.23 -26.26 -19.88
C ALA A 822 -38.40 -26.76 -19.04
N ASP A 823 -38.37 -28.03 -18.65
CA ASP A 823 -39.38 -28.66 -17.77
C ASP A 823 -39.39 -27.98 -16.40
N ARG A 824 -38.22 -27.77 -15.81
CA ARG A 824 -38.08 -27.17 -14.45
C ARG A 824 -38.55 -25.72 -14.38
N LEU A 825 -38.35 -24.99 -15.47
CA LEU A 825 -38.67 -23.55 -15.56
C LEU A 825 -40.01 -23.29 -16.26
N PHE A 826 -40.73 -24.33 -16.72
CA PHE A 826 -42.00 -24.25 -17.43
C PHE A 826 -41.93 -23.37 -18.69
N ILE A 827 -40.89 -23.56 -19.50
CA ILE A 827 -40.67 -22.84 -20.77
C ILE A 827 -40.29 -23.84 -21.89
N SER A 828 -40.30 -23.38 -23.17
CA SER A 828 -39.90 -24.26 -24.25
C SER A 828 -38.38 -24.50 -24.29
N PRO A 829 -37.90 -25.70 -24.75
CA PRO A 829 -36.45 -25.94 -24.93
C PRO A 829 -35.76 -24.92 -25.85
N LYS A 830 -36.47 -24.38 -26.84
CA LYS A 830 -36.00 -23.30 -27.72
C LYS A 830 -35.78 -21.99 -26.94
N THR A 831 -36.63 -21.71 -25.97
CA THR A 831 -36.48 -20.55 -25.09
C THR A 831 -35.25 -20.72 -24.18
N VAL A 832 -35.01 -21.92 -23.66
CA VAL A 832 -33.81 -22.23 -22.89
C VAL A 832 -32.56 -22.04 -23.73
N ASP A 833 -32.58 -22.56 -24.97
CA ASP A 833 -31.45 -22.43 -25.89
C ASP A 833 -31.08 -20.95 -26.16
N HIS A 834 -32.09 -20.11 -26.33
CA HIS A 834 -31.90 -18.65 -26.44
C HIS A 834 -31.29 -18.02 -25.17
N HIS A 835 -31.73 -18.44 -24.00
CA HIS A 835 -31.13 -17.98 -22.72
C HIS A 835 -29.71 -18.47 -22.55
N VAL A 836 -29.43 -19.73 -22.88
CA VAL A 836 -28.08 -20.31 -22.83
C VAL A 836 -27.12 -19.55 -23.77
N GLY A 837 -27.52 -19.31 -25.02
CA GLY A 837 -26.71 -18.52 -25.96
C GLY A 837 -26.43 -17.10 -25.44
N ALA A 838 -27.44 -16.45 -24.86
CA ALA A 838 -27.24 -15.12 -24.23
C ALA A 838 -26.35 -15.15 -23.00
N VAL A 839 -26.40 -16.21 -22.18
CA VAL A 839 -25.50 -16.40 -21.03
C VAL A 839 -24.07 -16.59 -21.49
N LEU A 840 -23.84 -17.47 -22.46
CA LEU A 840 -22.51 -17.73 -23.03
C LEU A 840 -21.90 -16.43 -23.59
N ALA A 841 -22.67 -15.67 -24.35
CA ALA A 841 -22.20 -14.41 -24.93
C ALA A 841 -21.87 -13.34 -23.88
N LYS A 842 -22.63 -13.28 -22.77
CA LYS A 842 -22.41 -12.29 -21.70
C LYS A 842 -21.26 -12.64 -20.77
N LEU A 843 -20.95 -13.93 -20.63
CA LEU A 843 -19.84 -14.43 -19.83
C LEU A 843 -18.58 -14.64 -20.67
N ASP A 844 -18.64 -14.35 -21.96
CA ASP A 844 -17.56 -14.63 -22.93
C ASP A 844 -17.08 -16.09 -22.84
N ALA A 845 -18.01 -17.01 -22.69
CA ALA A 845 -17.76 -18.43 -22.51
C ALA A 845 -18.04 -19.21 -23.80
N GLY A 846 -17.10 -20.04 -24.22
CA GLY A 846 -17.27 -20.91 -25.39
C GLY A 846 -18.13 -22.14 -25.12
N THR A 847 -18.27 -22.55 -23.86
CA THR A 847 -19.00 -23.77 -23.48
C THR A 847 -19.83 -23.55 -22.23
N ARG A 848 -20.86 -24.43 -22.03
CA ARG A 848 -21.70 -24.42 -20.82
C ARG A 848 -20.92 -24.69 -19.53
N ALA A 849 -19.95 -25.60 -19.61
CA ALA A 849 -19.10 -25.93 -18.46
C ALA A 849 -18.21 -24.74 -18.07
N GLU A 850 -17.72 -24.01 -19.04
CA GLU A 850 -16.93 -22.78 -18.83
C GLU A 850 -17.78 -21.68 -18.21
N ALA A 851 -19.01 -21.46 -18.72
CA ALA A 851 -19.95 -20.50 -18.15
C ALA A 851 -20.30 -20.83 -16.68
N ALA A 852 -20.53 -22.11 -16.36
CA ALA A 852 -20.76 -22.56 -14.99
C ALA A 852 -19.54 -22.33 -14.09
N SER A 853 -18.35 -22.61 -14.59
CA SER A 853 -17.08 -22.37 -13.87
C SER A 853 -16.88 -20.87 -13.58
N ILE A 854 -17.06 -20.01 -14.59
CA ILE A 854 -16.97 -18.55 -14.44
C ILE A 854 -17.98 -18.08 -13.40
N ALA A 855 -19.22 -18.54 -13.46
CA ALA A 855 -20.30 -18.13 -12.58
C ALA A 855 -20.05 -18.49 -11.10
N ILE A 856 -19.49 -19.67 -10.84
CA ILE A 856 -19.12 -20.11 -9.48
C ILE A 856 -17.93 -19.29 -8.96
N HIS A 857 -16.89 -19.10 -9.78
CA HIS A 857 -15.70 -18.34 -9.38
C HIS A 857 -15.97 -16.85 -9.17
N SER A 858 -16.88 -16.27 -9.95
CA SER A 858 -17.28 -14.85 -9.79
C SER A 858 -18.37 -14.61 -8.74
N GLY A 859 -18.84 -15.66 -8.05
CA GLY A 859 -19.88 -15.55 -7.02
C GLY A 859 -21.28 -15.23 -7.56
N LEU A 860 -21.52 -15.32 -8.87
CA LEU A 860 -22.81 -15.08 -9.50
C LEU A 860 -23.87 -16.13 -9.10
N ILE A 861 -23.41 -17.34 -8.80
CA ILE A 861 -24.21 -18.45 -8.29
C ILE A 861 -23.48 -19.14 -7.12
N LYS A 862 -24.22 -19.59 -6.14
CA LYS A 862 -23.68 -20.43 -5.05
C LYS A 862 -23.77 -21.90 -5.49
N LYS A 863 -22.70 -22.67 -5.33
CA LYS A 863 -22.73 -24.11 -5.48
C LYS A 863 -23.60 -24.66 -4.33
N GLN A 864 -24.76 -25.30 -4.68
CA GLN A 864 -25.53 -26.05 -3.68
C GLN A 864 -24.82 -27.33 -3.28
#